data_163d0cc4ada01468b1ece547e9ad309a
#
_entry.id   163d0cc4ada01468b1ece547e9ad309a
#
_cell.length_a   1.000
_cell.length_b   1.000
_cell.length_c   1.000
_cell.angle_alpha   90.00
_cell.angle_beta   90.00
_cell.angle_gamma   90.00
#
_symmetry.space_group_name_H-M   'P 1'
#
loop_
_entity.id
_entity.type
_entity.pdbx_description
1 polymer ?
#
loop_
_entity_poly.entity_id
_entity_poly.type
_entity_poly.pdbx_seq_one_letter_code
_entity_poly.pdbx_strand_id
1 'polypeptide(L)'
;MVAILKRLGFSKLIVRWTAQFLRERKVRLKFNNITAEERVQLVGVPQGSPLSPVLSIIYTSGLLHQMKNWNNSSLGMYVDDGALFACAEEWADVDKLIRARYTVCEEWLRRSGLAIEPEKTELIYFQKQGVAFAMPAPTRLRLPMPSHSTYYEVIPSDCVRYLGFFIQRRLKWKTHVTIMCNRAKASAMALKLLGNTIRGLSMANWRLVLNAVCLPVLGYSCQLWYVPGKSKGLIKQTQMVQNLMVRMVAGAFRTAPCEPLTHITRMLPMEQYIEKLTHTSTLRLYRLPRMSQLLRRLGPDWYSPCPGDNALAVPDHLPSRGKSKQHPTVLEALARRVPSHGPKVDWTVIAPWEIPIWAAQTSHWGVTNPAARVEWVQSLVDIGLHSGVEVIFTAAKVTGRDLEGTRELIPVGGASVVSQRGSNDPSTWKWTMGSEATQFDVNAFALAKAVEVLASTYAAGVMPPPVIYIFSTDNSALQAIRNPRSIKAHAHCIRFHKALTTFFLTHRDVRIILAWSPKNDELRSDLLACTLAAEASQEFPPEGMDSVQSAAYQKGRAKARAFEQWERQYRHNRMQEEFRTTWLGTVIAPPRFCYQHAISDPPSIHHHPLWKEATSLTKKVAGQRRKPKYTRCTTSTALQLAVDHAFTGSYARRFRPADPPETHLCVCGPVLRDPAHLLTKCPLFHQQRVDAVIITNHRTLSLRQLFQSHPERLLAFLQAPGIARPPPNTSQQEWVEEEADTGIG
;
A
#
# COMPACT_ATOMS: atom_id res chain seq x y z
N MET A 1 13.20 -30.33 16.90
CA MET A 1 13.67 -28.95 16.70
C MET A 1 15.15 -28.77 17.02
N VAL A 2 15.61 -29.00 18.26
CA VAL A 2 17.01 -28.77 18.67
C VAL A 2 18.03 -29.52 17.80
N ALA A 3 17.79 -30.79 17.47
CA ALA A 3 18.64 -31.58 16.59
C ALA A 3 18.68 -31.02 15.14
N ILE A 4 17.55 -30.52 14.65
CA ILE A 4 17.46 -29.89 13.33
C ILE A 4 18.29 -28.61 13.28
N LEU A 5 18.17 -27.74 14.27
CA LEU A 5 18.94 -26.50 14.36
C LEU A 5 20.45 -26.79 14.41
N LYS A 6 20.90 -27.78 15.20
CA LYS A 6 22.30 -28.21 15.24
C LYS A 6 22.79 -28.67 13.86
N ARG A 7 22.01 -29.51 13.18
CA ARG A 7 22.33 -30.03 11.84
C ARG A 7 22.42 -28.93 10.78
N LEU A 8 21.57 -27.88 10.91
CA LEU A 8 21.58 -26.71 10.02
C LEU A 8 22.67 -25.70 10.35
N GLY A 9 23.52 -25.94 11.37
CA GLY A 9 24.65 -25.08 11.69
C GLY A 9 24.30 -23.84 12.49
N PHE A 10 23.15 -23.77 13.16
CA PHE A 10 22.82 -22.65 14.03
C PHE A 10 23.78 -22.57 15.23
N SER A 11 24.07 -21.34 15.67
CA SER A 11 24.98 -21.10 16.81
C SER A 11 24.47 -21.78 18.09
N LYS A 12 25.39 -22.19 18.95
CA LYS A 12 25.07 -22.83 20.25
C LYS A 12 24.12 -21.97 21.10
N LEU A 13 24.24 -20.65 21.02
CA LEU A 13 23.36 -19.71 21.71
C LEU A 13 21.88 -19.84 21.25
N ILE A 14 21.66 -19.81 19.96
CA ILE A 14 20.30 -19.95 19.39
C ILE A 14 19.72 -21.33 19.72
N VAL A 15 20.53 -22.37 19.61
CA VAL A 15 20.10 -23.75 19.94
C VAL A 15 19.67 -23.87 21.39
N ARG A 16 20.48 -23.34 22.33
CA ARG A 16 20.17 -23.33 23.78
C ARG A 16 18.92 -22.51 24.07
N TRP A 17 18.86 -21.32 23.51
CA TRP A 17 17.72 -20.43 23.68
C TRP A 17 16.41 -21.08 23.17
N THR A 18 16.43 -21.68 21.98
CA THR A 18 15.25 -22.39 21.44
C THR A 18 14.86 -23.57 22.30
N ALA A 19 15.84 -24.31 22.84
CA ALA A 19 15.56 -25.41 23.75
C ALA A 19 14.85 -24.93 25.03
N GLN A 20 15.28 -23.81 25.62
CA GLN A 20 14.59 -23.19 26.76
C GLN A 20 13.22 -22.66 26.41
N PHE A 21 13.06 -22.00 25.24
CA PHE A 21 11.79 -21.49 24.77
C PHE A 21 10.73 -22.58 24.58
N LEU A 22 11.14 -23.79 24.20
CA LEU A 22 10.24 -24.92 23.96
C LEU A 22 10.02 -25.82 25.18
N ARG A 23 10.81 -25.66 26.28
CA ARG A 23 10.77 -26.53 27.43
C ARG A 23 9.74 -26.05 28.46
N GLU A 24 9.06 -26.97 29.13
CA GLU A 24 8.21 -26.74 30.32
C GLU A 24 7.21 -25.58 30.20
N ARG A 25 6.58 -25.46 29.03
CA ARG A 25 5.60 -24.40 28.82
C ARG A 25 4.32 -24.70 29.58
N LYS A 26 3.89 -23.72 30.35
CA LYS A 26 2.66 -23.80 31.14
C LYS A 26 1.56 -22.98 30.47
N VAL A 27 0.38 -23.54 30.36
CA VAL A 27 -0.79 -22.94 29.72
C VAL A 27 -1.96 -22.90 30.72
N ARG A 28 -2.60 -21.76 30.85
CA ARG A 28 -3.85 -21.58 31.61
C ARG A 28 -4.94 -21.10 30.66
N LEU A 29 -6.05 -21.78 30.64
CA LEU A 29 -7.24 -21.31 29.93
C LEU A 29 -7.97 -20.27 30.79
N LYS A 30 -8.25 -19.11 30.22
CA LYS A 30 -9.06 -18.06 30.86
C LYS A 30 -10.28 -17.77 30.01
N PHE A 31 -11.47 -17.95 30.60
CA PHE A 31 -12.74 -17.69 29.93
C PHE A 31 -13.73 -17.09 30.95
N ASN A 32 -14.39 -15.98 30.62
CA ASN A 32 -15.39 -15.30 31.45
C ASN A 32 -14.94 -15.12 32.92
N ASN A 33 -13.71 -14.63 33.15
CA ASN A 33 -13.08 -14.44 34.46
C ASN A 33 -12.80 -15.75 35.25
N ILE A 34 -13.09 -16.92 34.71
CA ILE A 34 -12.69 -18.20 35.24
C ILE A 34 -11.32 -18.56 34.67
N THR A 35 -10.39 -18.92 35.53
CA THR A 35 -9.06 -19.40 35.13
C THR A 35 -8.98 -20.89 35.47
N ALA A 36 -8.72 -21.71 34.45
CA ALA A 36 -8.54 -23.14 34.64
C ALA A 36 -7.17 -23.44 35.26
N GLU A 37 -7.01 -24.67 35.73
CA GLU A 37 -5.72 -25.16 36.23
C GLU A 37 -4.61 -25.09 35.18
N GLU A 38 -3.41 -24.91 35.66
CA GLU A 38 -2.20 -24.87 34.85
C GLU A 38 -1.87 -26.24 34.29
N ARG A 39 -1.69 -26.32 32.97
CA ARG A 39 -1.27 -27.55 32.28
C ARG A 39 0.08 -27.37 31.60
N VAL A 40 0.91 -28.39 31.66
CA VAL A 40 2.21 -28.41 30.97
C VAL A 40 2.00 -28.81 29.51
N GLN A 41 2.50 -27.96 28.60
CA GLN A 41 2.47 -28.19 27.15
C GLN A 41 3.82 -28.76 26.70
N LEU A 42 3.87 -30.04 26.40
CA LEU A 42 5.11 -30.74 26.04
C LEU A 42 5.42 -30.69 24.54
N VAL A 43 4.41 -30.50 23.68
CA VAL A 43 4.53 -30.58 22.23
C VAL A 43 4.08 -29.29 21.54
N GLY A 44 4.45 -29.12 20.28
CA GLY A 44 4.05 -28.01 19.44
C GLY A 44 4.85 -26.73 19.70
N VAL A 45 4.39 -25.63 19.14
CA VAL A 45 4.92 -24.26 19.30
C VAL A 45 3.82 -23.32 19.79
N PRO A 46 4.12 -22.28 20.59
CA PRO A 46 3.07 -21.40 21.13
C PRO A 46 2.42 -20.57 20.01
N GLN A 47 1.10 -20.67 19.89
CA GLN A 47 0.33 -19.82 18.96
C GLN A 47 0.43 -18.35 19.41
N GLY A 48 0.57 -17.45 18.41
CA GLY A 48 0.73 -16.01 18.67
C GLY A 48 2.18 -15.54 18.92
N SER A 49 3.14 -16.43 19.09
CA SER A 49 4.56 -16.06 19.11
C SER A 49 5.06 -15.79 17.69
N PRO A 50 5.77 -14.69 17.42
CA PRO A 50 6.35 -14.40 16.10
C PRO A 50 7.43 -15.41 15.67
N LEU A 51 7.95 -16.20 16.61
CA LEU A 51 8.95 -17.26 16.36
C LEU A 51 8.31 -18.59 15.91
N SER A 52 7.08 -18.85 16.30
CA SER A 52 6.43 -20.12 16.00
C SER A 52 6.35 -20.44 14.52
N PRO A 53 5.95 -19.49 13.62
CA PRO A 53 5.99 -19.74 12.19
C PRO A 53 7.40 -20.03 11.65
N VAL A 54 8.41 -19.33 12.17
CA VAL A 54 9.82 -19.54 11.77
C VAL A 54 10.30 -20.93 12.18
N LEU A 55 10.03 -21.34 13.42
CA LEU A 55 10.39 -22.67 13.92
C LEU A 55 9.62 -23.77 13.15
N SER A 56 8.35 -23.55 12.82
CA SER A 56 7.57 -24.47 11.99
C SER A 56 8.18 -24.66 10.61
N ILE A 57 8.53 -23.57 9.91
CA ILE A 57 9.20 -23.63 8.59
C ILE A 57 10.54 -24.38 8.67
N ILE A 58 11.36 -24.11 9.70
CA ILE A 58 12.62 -24.81 9.92
C ILE A 58 12.36 -26.30 10.17
N TYR A 59 11.33 -26.63 10.95
CA TYR A 59 10.97 -28.02 11.26
C TYR A 59 10.56 -28.77 10.00
N THR A 60 9.71 -28.18 9.15
CA THR A 60 9.19 -28.80 7.93
C THR A 60 10.14 -28.70 6.73
N SER A 61 11.25 -27.98 6.82
CA SER A 61 12.22 -27.79 5.72
C SER A 61 12.77 -29.13 5.19
N GLY A 62 12.89 -30.17 6.04
CA GLY A 62 13.31 -31.50 5.66
C GLY A 62 12.38 -32.17 4.65
N LEU A 63 11.07 -31.97 4.77
CA LEU A 63 10.08 -32.46 3.82
C LEU A 63 10.25 -31.78 2.44
N LEU A 64 10.38 -30.46 2.44
CA LEU A 64 10.60 -29.70 1.20
C LEU A 64 11.90 -30.13 0.50
N HIS A 65 12.96 -30.42 1.26
CA HIS A 65 14.20 -30.92 0.72
C HIS A 65 14.05 -32.31 0.09
N GLN A 66 13.32 -33.22 0.73
CA GLN A 66 13.04 -34.54 0.21
C GLN A 66 12.20 -34.51 -1.08
N MET A 67 11.33 -33.48 -1.23
CA MET A 67 10.44 -33.29 -2.37
C MET A 67 11.07 -32.47 -3.52
N LYS A 68 12.31 -31.98 -3.38
CA LYS A 68 12.92 -31.01 -4.29
C LYS A 68 13.18 -31.52 -5.71
N ASN A 69 13.57 -32.77 -5.86
CA ASN A 69 14.15 -33.32 -7.13
C ASN A 69 13.19 -34.22 -7.90
N TRP A 70 11.91 -34.03 -7.77
CA TRP A 70 10.95 -34.90 -8.41
C TRP A 70 10.31 -34.24 -9.62
N ASN A 71 10.42 -34.87 -10.80
CA ASN A 71 9.87 -34.38 -12.06
C ASN A 71 8.33 -34.37 -12.02
N ASN A 72 7.75 -33.40 -12.71
CA ASN A 72 6.32 -33.24 -12.92
C ASN A 72 5.45 -33.11 -11.64
N SER A 73 6.08 -32.90 -10.49
CA SER A 73 5.38 -32.66 -9.25
C SER A 73 6.15 -31.72 -8.32
N SER A 74 5.43 -31.02 -7.46
CA SER A 74 6.04 -30.09 -6.49
C SER A 74 5.17 -29.99 -5.25
N LEU A 75 5.82 -29.70 -4.11
CA LEU A 75 5.17 -29.36 -2.86
C LEU A 75 5.45 -27.90 -2.53
N GLY A 76 4.39 -27.11 -2.30
CA GLY A 76 4.47 -25.79 -1.74
C GLY A 76 3.90 -25.79 -0.33
N MET A 77 4.57 -25.12 0.61
CA MET A 77 4.08 -25.01 1.98
C MET A 77 4.02 -23.55 2.42
N TYR A 78 2.99 -23.21 3.15
CA TYR A 78 2.84 -21.94 3.85
C TYR A 78 2.55 -22.24 5.31
N VAL A 79 3.59 -22.29 6.12
CA VAL A 79 3.62 -22.72 7.52
C VAL A 79 3.15 -24.17 7.65
N ASP A 80 1.87 -24.38 7.94
CA ASP A 80 1.19 -25.68 8.07
C ASP A 80 0.35 -26.05 6.83
N ASP A 81 -0.09 -25.08 6.04
CA ASP A 81 -0.85 -25.33 4.82
C ASP A 81 0.06 -25.85 3.70
N GLY A 82 -0.15 -27.10 3.27
CA GLY A 82 0.57 -27.73 2.17
C GLY A 82 -0.26 -27.79 0.89
N ALA A 83 0.36 -27.55 -0.26
CA ALA A 83 -0.23 -27.76 -1.58
C ALA A 83 0.66 -28.66 -2.43
N LEU A 84 0.15 -29.81 -2.80
CA LEU A 84 0.83 -30.79 -3.63
C LEU A 84 0.33 -30.65 -5.08
N PHE A 85 1.26 -30.49 -6.02
CA PHE A 85 0.99 -30.33 -7.44
C PHE A 85 1.57 -31.49 -8.21
N ALA A 86 0.81 -32.02 -9.19
CA ALA A 86 1.30 -32.94 -10.19
C ALA A 86 0.78 -32.58 -11.58
N CYS A 87 1.54 -32.89 -12.60
CA CYS A 87 1.21 -32.64 -13.99
C CYS A 87 1.65 -33.82 -14.85
N ALA A 88 0.74 -34.37 -15.65
CA ALA A 88 1.00 -35.40 -16.64
C ALA A 88 0.03 -35.24 -17.82
N GLU A 89 0.23 -35.97 -18.89
CA GLU A 89 -0.64 -35.99 -20.07
C GLU A 89 -1.94 -36.75 -19.82
N GLU A 90 -1.87 -37.84 -19.06
CA GLU A 90 -3.00 -38.71 -18.71
C GLU A 90 -3.40 -38.54 -17.26
N TRP A 91 -4.71 -38.65 -16.96
CA TRP A 91 -5.23 -38.59 -15.60
C TRP A 91 -4.71 -39.69 -14.69
N ALA A 92 -4.55 -40.89 -15.22
CA ALA A 92 -4.03 -42.04 -14.47
C ALA A 92 -2.60 -41.77 -13.96
N ASP A 93 -1.77 -41.09 -14.75
CA ASP A 93 -0.40 -40.74 -14.36
C ASP A 93 -0.40 -39.58 -13.33
N VAL A 94 -1.31 -38.60 -13.47
CA VAL A 94 -1.51 -37.58 -12.44
C VAL A 94 -1.85 -38.22 -11.10
N ASP A 95 -2.82 -39.16 -11.07
CA ASP A 95 -3.24 -39.85 -9.87
C ASP A 95 -2.11 -40.70 -9.26
N LYS A 96 -1.35 -41.39 -10.09
CA LYS A 96 -0.17 -42.14 -9.67
C LYS A 96 0.89 -41.24 -9.03
N LEU A 97 1.18 -40.10 -9.65
CA LEU A 97 2.10 -39.13 -9.11
C LEU A 97 1.61 -38.56 -7.77
N ILE A 98 0.35 -38.15 -7.68
CA ILE A 98 -0.22 -37.60 -6.44
C ILE A 98 -0.15 -38.63 -5.32
N ARG A 99 -0.55 -39.87 -5.56
CA ARG A 99 -0.47 -40.94 -4.55
C ARG A 99 0.95 -41.16 -4.05
N ALA A 100 1.90 -41.30 -4.97
CA ALA A 100 3.30 -41.52 -4.62
C ALA A 100 3.85 -40.37 -3.76
N ARG A 101 3.50 -39.09 -4.10
CA ARG A 101 3.93 -37.92 -3.35
C ARG A 101 3.26 -37.81 -1.99
N TYR A 102 1.98 -38.08 -1.95
CA TYR A 102 1.21 -38.06 -0.71
C TYR A 102 1.77 -39.06 0.28
N THR A 103 2.07 -40.30 -0.17
CA THR A 103 2.72 -41.31 0.68
C THR A 103 4.01 -40.83 1.30
N VAL A 104 4.88 -40.23 0.51
CA VAL A 104 6.16 -39.65 1.02
C VAL A 104 5.92 -38.53 2.04
N CYS A 105 4.95 -37.67 1.76
CA CYS A 105 4.58 -36.58 2.69
C CYS A 105 4.04 -37.17 4.01
N GLU A 106 3.10 -38.08 3.94
CA GLU A 106 2.46 -38.69 5.12
C GLU A 106 3.49 -39.42 5.98
N GLU A 107 4.33 -40.25 5.35
CA GLU A 107 5.38 -41.00 6.06
C GLU A 107 6.39 -40.08 6.74
N TRP A 108 6.80 -39.02 6.07
CA TRP A 108 7.71 -38.01 6.65
C TRP A 108 7.06 -37.32 7.84
N LEU A 109 5.81 -36.85 7.69
CA LEU A 109 5.04 -36.17 8.72
C LEU A 109 4.87 -37.06 9.95
N ARG A 110 4.46 -38.30 9.76
CA ARG A 110 4.29 -39.30 10.82
C ARG A 110 5.61 -39.53 11.59
N ARG A 111 6.74 -39.70 10.90
CA ARG A 111 8.06 -39.84 11.53
C ARG A 111 8.45 -38.58 12.29
N SER A 112 7.95 -37.44 11.90
CA SER A 112 8.20 -36.12 12.52
C SER A 112 7.19 -35.78 13.63
N GLY A 113 6.26 -36.71 13.98
CA GLY A 113 5.23 -36.44 14.99
C GLY A 113 4.16 -35.45 14.52
N LEU A 114 3.95 -35.33 13.20
CA LEU A 114 2.91 -34.52 12.57
C LEU A 114 1.94 -35.45 11.83
N ALA A 115 0.73 -34.94 11.58
CA ALA A 115 -0.29 -35.71 10.84
C ALA A 115 -0.97 -34.80 9.81
N ILE A 116 -1.42 -35.41 8.71
CA ILE A 116 -2.34 -34.79 7.77
C ILE A 116 -3.76 -34.97 8.32
N GLU A 117 -4.59 -33.94 8.18
CA GLU A 117 -6.02 -34.02 8.49
C GLU A 117 -6.77 -34.44 7.21
N PRO A 118 -7.23 -35.68 7.11
CA PRO A 118 -7.84 -36.17 5.87
C PRO A 118 -9.10 -35.40 5.49
N GLU A 119 -9.94 -35.06 6.47
CA GLU A 119 -11.21 -34.35 6.24
C GLU A 119 -11.02 -32.92 5.69
N LYS A 120 -9.83 -32.31 5.90
CA LYS A 120 -9.47 -31.03 5.35
C LYS A 120 -8.70 -31.12 4.04
N THR A 121 -8.42 -32.31 3.57
CA THR A 121 -7.70 -32.51 2.31
C THR A 121 -8.65 -32.32 1.13
N GLU A 122 -8.40 -31.32 0.34
CA GLU A 122 -9.17 -30.98 -0.86
C GLU A 122 -8.38 -31.34 -2.13
N LEU A 123 -9.07 -31.82 -3.15
CA LEU A 123 -8.48 -32.15 -4.46
C LEU A 123 -9.16 -31.37 -5.57
N ILE A 124 -8.38 -30.85 -6.51
CA ILE A 124 -8.89 -30.20 -7.70
C ILE A 124 -8.08 -30.61 -8.93
N TYR A 125 -8.77 -31.01 -10.00
CA TYR A 125 -8.15 -31.25 -11.30
C TYR A 125 -8.29 -30.04 -12.21
N PHE A 126 -7.17 -29.52 -12.67
CA PHE A 126 -7.14 -28.41 -13.62
C PHE A 126 -7.16 -28.93 -15.05
N GLN A 127 -7.99 -28.33 -15.88
CA GLN A 127 -8.12 -28.70 -17.28
C GLN A 127 -7.77 -27.49 -18.16
N LYS A 128 -6.93 -27.71 -19.18
CA LYS A 128 -6.60 -26.68 -20.16
C LYS A 128 -7.85 -26.28 -20.95
N GLN A 129 -8.07 -24.99 -21.13
CA GLN A 129 -9.17 -24.50 -21.96
C GLN A 129 -8.94 -24.84 -23.43
N GLY A 130 -9.99 -25.28 -24.13
CA GLY A 130 -9.95 -25.55 -25.56
C GLY A 130 -9.37 -26.93 -25.96
N VAL A 131 -9.02 -27.76 -24.99
CA VAL A 131 -8.65 -29.15 -25.25
C VAL A 131 -9.85 -30.02 -24.85
N ALA A 132 -10.39 -30.74 -25.82
CA ALA A 132 -11.31 -31.84 -25.53
C ALA A 132 -10.47 -32.97 -24.93
N PHE A 133 -10.70 -33.28 -23.67
CA PHE A 133 -10.07 -34.48 -23.06
C PHE A 133 -10.82 -35.68 -23.55
N ALA A 134 -10.08 -36.67 -24.03
CA ALA A 134 -10.63 -37.95 -24.47
C ALA A 134 -11.29 -38.72 -23.32
N MET A 135 -10.90 -38.43 -22.08
CA MET A 135 -11.41 -39.06 -20.87
C MET A 135 -11.87 -38.01 -19.84
N PRO A 136 -12.99 -38.19 -19.16
CA PRO A 136 -13.39 -37.35 -18.05
C PRO A 136 -12.37 -37.45 -16.89
N ALA A 137 -12.22 -36.36 -16.12
CA ALA A 137 -11.40 -36.39 -14.92
C ALA A 137 -11.93 -37.46 -13.93
N PRO A 138 -11.04 -38.13 -13.16
CA PRO A 138 -11.43 -39.07 -12.14
C PRO A 138 -12.45 -38.48 -11.16
N THR A 139 -13.42 -39.33 -10.75
CA THR A 139 -14.45 -38.89 -9.78
C THR A 139 -14.03 -39.09 -8.33
N ARG A 140 -12.97 -39.87 -8.10
CA ARG A 140 -12.42 -40.17 -6.77
C ARG A 140 -10.94 -40.46 -6.84
N LEU A 141 -10.21 -40.05 -5.82
CA LEU A 141 -8.81 -40.38 -5.61
C LEU A 141 -8.66 -41.12 -4.27
N ARG A 142 -8.09 -42.29 -4.27
CA ARG A 142 -7.75 -43.03 -3.06
C ARG A 142 -6.33 -42.69 -2.64
N LEU A 143 -6.20 -42.05 -1.50
CA LEU A 143 -4.91 -41.70 -0.89
C LEU A 143 -4.55 -42.78 0.16
N PRO A 144 -3.34 -43.34 0.14
CA PRO A 144 -2.93 -44.31 1.13
C PRO A 144 -2.78 -43.65 2.50
N MET A 145 -3.24 -44.35 3.55
CA MET A 145 -3.04 -44.00 4.95
C MET A 145 -2.17 -45.08 5.62
N PRO A 146 -0.84 -45.01 5.52
CA PRO A 146 0.07 -46.02 6.04
C PRO A 146 -0.08 -46.27 7.55
N SER A 147 -0.55 -45.27 8.31
CA SER A 147 -0.83 -45.41 9.74
C SER A 147 -1.96 -46.36 10.08
N HIS A 148 -2.88 -46.61 9.15
CA HIS A 148 -4.11 -47.39 9.40
C HIS A 148 -4.31 -48.56 8.45
N SER A 149 -3.38 -48.82 7.54
CA SER A 149 -3.51 -49.85 6.46
C SER A 149 -4.78 -49.67 5.61
N THR A 150 -5.30 -48.47 5.54
CA THR A 150 -6.55 -48.08 4.88
C THR A 150 -6.29 -47.01 3.84
N TYR A 151 -7.31 -46.69 3.05
CA TYR A 151 -7.31 -45.61 2.08
C TYR A 151 -8.33 -44.55 2.46
N TYR A 152 -7.98 -43.33 2.26
CA TYR A 152 -8.90 -42.19 2.34
C TYR A 152 -9.34 -41.80 0.93
N GLU A 153 -10.65 -41.76 0.69
CA GLU A 153 -11.20 -41.32 -0.60
C GLU A 153 -11.43 -39.83 -0.61
N VAL A 154 -10.77 -39.11 -1.54
CA VAL A 154 -10.98 -37.68 -1.77
C VAL A 154 -11.80 -37.53 -3.04
N ILE A 155 -12.92 -36.82 -2.91
CA ILE A 155 -13.76 -36.43 -4.05
C ILE A 155 -13.27 -35.11 -4.60
N PRO A 156 -12.93 -35.02 -5.90
CA PRO A 156 -12.48 -33.77 -6.51
C PRO A 156 -13.55 -32.69 -6.44
N SER A 157 -13.15 -31.50 -6.07
CA SER A 157 -14.00 -30.32 -6.00
C SER A 157 -13.80 -29.40 -7.23
N ASP A 158 -14.87 -28.76 -7.67
CA ASP A 158 -14.78 -27.73 -8.73
C ASP A 158 -14.18 -26.41 -8.23
N CYS A 159 -14.14 -26.21 -6.91
CA CYS A 159 -13.62 -25.02 -6.28
C CYS A 159 -13.01 -25.35 -4.91
N VAL A 160 -11.73 -25.10 -4.73
CA VAL A 160 -11.01 -25.28 -3.47
C VAL A 160 -10.58 -23.96 -2.88
N ARG A 161 -10.47 -23.92 -1.55
CA ARG A 161 -9.97 -22.77 -0.82
C ARG A 161 -8.52 -22.98 -0.41
N TYR A 162 -7.60 -22.12 -0.91
CA TYR A 162 -6.20 -22.14 -0.53
C TYR A 162 -5.72 -20.75 -0.13
N LEU A 163 -5.08 -20.60 1.03
CA LEU A 163 -4.60 -19.31 1.56
C LEU A 163 -5.64 -18.19 1.51
N GLY A 164 -6.91 -18.52 1.70
CA GLY A 164 -8.02 -17.55 1.72
C GLY A 164 -8.56 -17.15 0.36
N PHE A 165 -8.00 -17.62 -0.75
CA PHE A 165 -8.58 -17.43 -2.08
C PHE A 165 -9.19 -18.72 -2.62
N PHE A 166 -10.17 -18.55 -3.51
CA PHE A 166 -10.95 -19.65 -4.07
C PHE A 166 -10.50 -19.94 -5.50
N ILE A 167 -9.98 -21.14 -5.73
CA ILE A 167 -9.45 -21.59 -7.01
C ILE A 167 -10.50 -22.48 -7.66
N GLN A 168 -10.96 -22.11 -8.84
CA GLN A 168 -11.88 -22.91 -9.63
C GLN A 168 -11.13 -23.75 -10.66
N ARG A 169 -11.66 -24.95 -10.98
CA ARG A 169 -11.12 -25.91 -11.95
C ARG A 169 -10.72 -25.29 -13.30
N ARG A 170 -11.47 -24.30 -13.78
CA ARG A 170 -11.21 -23.60 -15.05
C ARG A 170 -10.46 -22.28 -14.86
N LEU A 171 -9.92 -22.01 -13.68
CA LEU A 171 -9.25 -20.76 -13.31
C LEU A 171 -10.09 -19.51 -13.63
N LYS A 172 -11.43 -19.63 -13.52
CA LYS A 172 -12.37 -18.51 -13.59
C LYS A 172 -12.52 -17.94 -12.18
N TRP A 173 -12.25 -16.68 -12.02
CA TRP A 173 -12.18 -16.01 -10.71
C TRP A 173 -13.51 -15.42 -10.22
N LYS A 174 -14.63 -15.71 -10.92
CA LYS A 174 -15.95 -15.15 -10.58
C LYS A 174 -16.37 -15.52 -9.16
N THR A 175 -16.25 -16.78 -8.75
CA THR A 175 -16.60 -17.24 -7.40
C THR A 175 -15.78 -16.52 -6.33
N HIS A 176 -14.45 -16.42 -6.52
CA HIS A 176 -13.58 -15.69 -5.60
C HIS A 176 -14.02 -14.23 -5.42
N VAL A 177 -14.17 -13.50 -6.53
CA VAL A 177 -14.56 -12.08 -6.50
C VAL A 177 -15.95 -11.91 -5.88
N THR A 178 -16.91 -12.79 -6.19
CA THR A 178 -18.26 -12.73 -5.58
C THR A 178 -18.20 -12.91 -4.07
N ILE A 179 -17.44 -13.89 -3.57
CA ILE A 179 -17.26 -14.11 -2.13
C ILE A 179 -16.59 -12.90 -1.47
N MET A 180 -15.55 -12.32 -2.09
CA MET A 180 -14.89 -11.13 -1.55
C MET A 180 -15.82 -9.92 -1.55
N CYS A 181 -16.64 -9.73 -2.60
CA CYS A 181 -17.66 -8.68 -2.65
C CYS A 181 -18.69 -8.83 -1.53
N ASN A 182 -19.19 -10.05 -1.30
CA ASN A 182 -20.16 -10.32 -0.24
C ASN A 182 -19.56 -10.06 1.16
N ARG A 183 -18.32 -10.50 1.40
CA ARG A 183 -17.61 -10.22 2.66
C ARG A 183 -17.39 -8.73 2.88
N ALA A 184 -16.93 -8.01 1.87
CA ALA A 184 -16.72 -6.56 1.97
C ALA A 184 -18.04 -5.80 2.17
N LYS A 185 -19.12 -6.23 1.48
CA LYS A 185 -20.47 -5.68 1.67
C LYS A 185 -20.96 -5.93 3.10
N ALA A 186 -20.85 -7.15 3.61
CA ALA A 186 -21.23 -7.49 4.98
C ALA A 186 -20.45 -6.65 6.02
N SER A 187 -19.12 -6.52 5.84
CA SER A 187 -18.30 -5.65 6.70
C SER A 187 -18.74 -4.19 6.64
N ALA A 188 -19.02 -3.66 5.43
CA ALA A 188 -19.50 -2.29 5.28
C ALA A 188 -20.86 -2.08 5.95
N MET A 189 -21.77 -3.06 5.83
CA MET A 189 -23.08 -3.00 6.51
C MET A 189 -22.96 -3.05 8.02
N ALA A 190 -22.08 -3.90 8.56
CA ALA A 190 -21.82 -3.93 10.00
C ALA A 190 -21.25 -2.59 10.52
N LEU A 191 -20.42 -1.92 9.74
CA LEU A 191 -19.88 -0.61 10.08
C LEU A 191 -20.95 0.50 10.13
N LYS A 192 -22.15 0.31 9.54
CA LYS A 192 -23.26 1.28 9.67
C LYS A 192 -23.69 1.56 11.11
N LEU A 193 -23.41 0.64 12.04
CA LEU A 193 -23.61 0.86 13.48
C LEU A 193 -22.80 2.06 14.02
N LEU A 194 -21.70 2.44 13.35
CA LEU A 194 -20.84 3.56 13.74
C LEU A 194 -21.39 4.94 13.35
N GLY A 195 -22.48 4.97 12.60
CA GLY A 195 -23.15 6.21 12.21
C GLY A 195 -23.93 6.12 10.91
N ASN A 196 -24.67 7.18 10.63
CA ASN A 196 -25.52 7.36 9.46
C ASN A 196 -25.18 8.67 8.72
N THR A 197 -26.10 9.18 7.91
CA THR A 197 -25.95 10.44 7.18
C THR A 197 -25.86 11.66 8.09
N ILE A 198 -26.45 11.60 9.28
CA ILE A 198 -26.61 12.75 10.18
C ILE A 198 -25.66 12.65 11.38
N ARG A 199 -25.44 11.45 11.94
CA ARG A 199 -24.71 11.21 13.19
C ARG A 199 -23.56 10.21 12.99
N GLY A 200 -22.63 10.19 13.94
CA GLY A 200 -21.54 9.22 14.00
C GLY A 200 -20.22 9.76 13.49
N LEU A 201 -19.43 8.91 12.82
CA LEU A 201 -18.09 9.24 12.38
C LEU A 201 -18.06 10.39 11.38
N SER A 202 -17.02 11.23 11.46
CA SER A 202 -16.72 12.22 10.42
C SER A 202 -16.44 11.55 9.07
N MET A 203 -16.60 12.30 7.97
CA MET A 203 -16.31 11.78 6.63
C MET A 203 -14.89 11.25 6.49
N ALA A 204 -13.90 11.92 7.08
CA ALA A 204 -12.50 11.49 7.06
C ALA A 204 -12.34 10.13 7.75
N ASN A 205 -12.97 9.95 8.92
CA ASN A 205 -12.92 8.70 9.67
C ASN A 205 -13.68 7.59 8.95
N TRP A 206 -14.84 7.88 8.35
CA TRP A 206 -15.56 6.92 7.51
C TRP A 206 -14.69 6.42 6.36
N ARG A 207 -14.05 7.35 5.62
CA ARG A 207 -13.12 6.97 4.54
C ARG A 207 -11.96 6.13 5.06
N LEU A 208 -11.38 6.50 6.21
CA LEU A 208 -10.28 5.75 6.81
C LEU A 208 -10.70 4.33 7.15
N VAL A 209 -11.82 4.15 7.85
CA VAL A 209 -12.31 2.83 8.29
C VAL A 209 -12.67 1.95 7.11
N LEU A 210 -13.44 2.46 6.13
CA LEU A 210 -13.82 1.69 4.95
C LEU A 210 -12.61 1.32 4.08
N ASN A 211 -11.64 2.22 3.94
CA ASN A 211 -10.39 1.94 3.23
C ASN A 211 -9.52 0.90 3.96
N ALA A 212 -9.56 0.86 5.29
CA ALA A 212 -8.79 -0.09 6.08
C ALA A 212 -9.44 -1.48 6.16
N VAL A 213 -10.76 -1.54 6.23
CA VAL A 213 -11.51 -2.78 6.45
C VAL A 213 -12.02 -3.40 5.15
N CYS A 214 -12.69 -2.63 4.29
CA CYS A 214 -13.42 -3.18 3.15
C CYS A 214 -12.59 -3.23 1.86
N LEU A 215 -11.83 -2.18 1.53
CA LEU A 215 -11.04 -2.16 0.28
C LEU A 215 -9.98 -3.27 0.19
N PRO A 216 -9.25 -3.63 1.27
CA PRO A 216 -8.31 -4.75 1.22
C PRO A 216 -8.98 -6.10 0.92
N VAL A 217 -10.22 -6.28 1.37
CA VAL A 217 -11.01 -7.49 1.06
C VAL A 217 -11.38 -7.53 -0.41
N LEU A 218 -11.85 -6.41 -0.99
CA LEU A 218 -12.18 -6.33 -2.42
C LEU A 218 -10.97 -6.54 -3.33
N GLY A 219 -9.79 -6.06 -2.92
CA GLY A 219 -8.54 -6.21 -3.66
C GLY A 219 -7.76 -7.49 -3.32
N TYR A 220 -8.31 -8.38 -2.47
CA TYR A 220 -7.57 -9.56 -2.06
C TYR A 220 -7.20 -10.47 -3.24
N SER A 221 -5.92 -10.83 -3.32
CA SER A 221 -5.35 -11.65 -4.40
C SER A 221 -5.59 -11.12 -5.82
N CYS A 222 -5.80 -9.81 -5.99
CA CYS A 222 -6.08 -9.21 -7.31
C CYS A 222 -4.97 -9.49 -8.34
N GLN A 223 -3.73 -9.65 -7.90
CA GLN A 223 -2.60 -10.03 -8.76
C GLN A 223 -2.81 -11.38 -9.49
N LEU A 224 -3.70 -12.25 -9.00
CA LEU A 224 -4.00 -13.54 -9.63
C LEU A 224 -5.13 -13.44 -10.66
N TRP A 225 -6.11 -12.57 -10.45
CA TRP A 225 -7.34 -12.56 -11.25
C TRP A 225 -7.51 -11.31 -12.12
N TYR A 226 -6.78 -10.23 -11.83
CA TYR A 226 -6.93 -9.01 -12.60
C TYR A 226 -6.02 -8.99 -13.83
N VAL A 227 -6.64 -8.89 -14.99
CA VAL A 227 -5.97 -8.65 -16.28
C VAL A 227 -6.59 -7.40 -16.90
N PRO A 228 -5.81 -6.35 -17.17
CA PRO A 228 -6.30 -5.11 -17.77
C PRO A 228 -7.08 -5.38 -19.06
N GLY A 229 -8.21 -4.70 -19.22
CA GLY A 229 -9.07 -4.82 -20.38
C GLY A 229 -9.91 -6.11 -20.46
N LYS A 230 -9.47 -7.22 -19.80
CA LYS A 230 -10.18 -8.52 -19.83
C LYS A 230 -11.10 -8.74 -18.61
N SER A 231 -10.76 -8.18 -17.46
CA SER A 231 -11.49 -8.40 -16.19
C SER A 231 -12.66 -7.43 -15.97
N LYS A 232 -13.22 -6.82 -17.01
CA LYS A 232 -14.24 -5.76 -16.90
C LYS A 232 -15.46 -6.17 -16.06
N GLY A 233 -15.96 -7.38 -16.19
CA GLY A 233 -17.11 -7.88 -15.42
C GLY A 233 -16.79 -8.02 -13.91
N LEU A 234 -15.60 -8.48 -13.55
CA LEU A 234 -15.15 -8.60 -12.18
C LEU A 234 -14.93 -7.21 -11.54
N ILE A 235 -14.35 -6.28 -12.30
CA ILE A 235 -14.19 -4.89 -11.87
C ILE A 235 -15.55 -4.23 -11.64
N LYS A 236 -16.52 -4.42 -12.54
CA LYS A 236 -17.88 -3.89 -12.36
C LYS A 236 -18.51 -4.39 -11.07
N GLN A 237 -18.36 -5.66 -10.75
CA GLN A 237 -18.87 -6.25 -9.50
C GLN A 237 -18.22 -5.62 -8.25
N THR A 238 -16.90 -5.46 -8.24
CA THR A 238 -16.21 -4.81 -7.12
C THR A 238 -16.55 -3.32 -7.01
N GLN A 239 -16.75 -2.64 -8.15
CA GLN A 239 -17.15 -1.23 -8.20
C GLN A 239 -18.55 -1.01 -7.58
N MET A 240 -19.48 -1.93 -7.75
CA MET A 240 -20.82 -1.84 -7.13
C MET A 240 -20.70 -1.80 -5.59
N VAL A 241 -19.83 -2.60 -5.01
CA VAL A 241 -19.60 -2.58 -3.55
C VAL A 241 -18.89 -1.29 -3.12
N GLN A 242 -17.91 -0.82 -3.89
CA GLN A 242 -17.27 0.47 -3.60
C GLN A 242 -18.26 1.64 -3.69
N ASN A 243 -19.21 1.61 -4.61
CA ASN A 243 -20.25 2.62 -4.72
C ASN A 243 -21.09 2.75 -3.44
N LEU A 244 -21.41 1.62 -2.79
CA LEU A 244 -22.02 1.64 -1.46
C LEU A 244 -21.11 2.35 -0.45
N MET A 245 -19.83 2.02 -0.44
CA MET A 245 -18.86 2.65 0.49
C MET A 245 -18.72 4.16 0.26
N VAL A 246 -18.68 4.60 -1.00
CA VAL A 246 -18.59 6.03 -1.35
C VAL A 246 -19.80 6.80 -0.83
N ARG A 247 -21.02 6.23 -0.98
CA ARG A 247 -22.24 6.84 -0.43
C ARG A 247 -22.19 6.90 1.11
N MET A 248 -21.69 5.86 1.76
CA MET A 248 -21.51 5.87 3.22
C MET A 248 -20.52 6.94 3.68
N VAL A 249 -19.40 7.11 2.98
CA VAL A 249 -18.42 8.18 3.27
C VAL A 249 -19.07 9.55 3.15
N ALA A 250 -19.76 9.79 2.04
CA ALA A 250 -20.39 11.07 1.74
C ALA A 250 -21.66 11.34 2.59
N GLY A 251 -22.24 10.32 3.21
CA GLY A 251 -23.57 10.42 3.81
C GLY A 251 -24.64 10.73 2.79
N ALA A 252 -24.50 10.19 1.58
CA ALA A 252 -25.37 10.45 0.45
C ALA A 252 -26.48 9.39 0.34
N PHE A 253 -27.57 9.76 -0.32
CA PHE A 253 -28.70 8.87 -0.58
C PHE A 253 -28.31 7.71 -1.50
N ARG A 254 -29.08 6.62 -1.45
CA ARG A 254 -28.89 5.44 -2.31
C ARG A 254 -28.95 5.80 -3.82
N THR A 255 -29.81 6.74 -4.18
CA THR A 255 -29.99 7.25 -5.53
C THR A 255 -28.86 8.16 -6.01
N ALA A 256 -28.01 8.65 -5.08
CA ALA A 256 -26.97 9.62 -5.42
C ALA A 256 -25.94 9.02 -6.41
N PRO A 257 -25.55 9.81 -7.44
CA PRO A 257 -24.57 9.38 -8.44
C PRO A 257 -23.20 9.18 -7.79
N CYS A 258 -22.58 8.04 -8.06
CA CYS A 258 -21.32 7.67 -7.37
C CYS A 258 -20.09 8.30 -7.99
N GLU A 259 -20.09 8.60 -9.29
CA GLU A 259 -18.93 9.16 -9.98
C GLU A 259 -18.50 10.51 -9.37
N PRO A 260 -19.38 11.53 -9.23
CA PRO A 260 -19.01 12.78 -8.57
C PRO A 260 -18.66 12.60 -7.09
N LEU A 261 -19.38 11.74 -6.38
CA LEU A 261 -19.04 11.44 -4.98
C LEU A 261 -17.65 10.80 -4.86
N THR A 262 -17.30 9.89 -5.77
CA THR A 262 -15.97 9.27 -5.85
C THR A 262 -14.89 10.33 -6.08
N HIS A 263 -15.17 11.30 -6.97
CA HIS A 263 -14.28 12.43 -7.21
C HIS A 263 -14.09 13.29 -5.96
N ILE A 264 -15.18 13.79 -5.37
CA ILE A 264 -15.11 14.67 -4.19
C ILE A 264 -14.44 13.96 -3.01
N THR A 265 -14.83 12.71 -2.70
CA THR A 265 -14.25 11.93 -1.60
C THR A 265 -12.85 11.43 -1.89
N ARG A 266 -12.39 11.54 -3.14
CA ARG A 266 -11.09 11.07 -3.60
C ARG A 266 -10.84 9.60 -3.27
N MET A 267 -11.84 8.78 -3.51
CA MET A 267 -11.70 7.33 -3.48
C MET A 267 -11.39 6.85 -4.90
N LEU A 268 -10.21 6.29 -5.14
CA LEU A 268 -9.84 5.75 -6.46
C LEU A 268 -10.87 4.73 -6.90
N PRO A 269 -11.44 4.82 -8.12
CA PRO A 269 -12.31 3.79 -8.65
C PRO A 269 -11.61 2.41 -8.61
N MET A 270 -12.39 1.34 -8.56
CA MET A 270 -11.84 -0.01 -8.31
C MET A 270 -10.81 -0.46 -9.33
N GLU A 271 -10.97 -0.09 -10.60
CA GLU A 271 -9.99 -0.46 -11.63
C GLU A 271 -8.62 0.15 -11.33
N GLN A 272 -8.56 1.47 -11.08
CA GLN A 272 -7.32 2.18 -10.73
C GLN A 272 -6.76 1.74 -9.37
N TYR A 273 -7.63 1.43 -8.43
CA TYR A 273 -7.22 0.90 -7.13
C TYR A 273 -6.54 -0.47 -7.28
N ILE A 274 -7.14 -1.39 -8.02
CA ILE A 274 -6.62 -2.73 -8.28
C ILE A 274 -5.34 -2.67 -9.12
N GLU A 275 -5.29 -1.79 -10.12
CA GLU A 275 -4.07 -1.54 -10.90
C GLU A 275 -2.90 -1.11 -10.01
N LYS A 276 -3.14 -0.16 -9.10
CA LYS A 276 -2.15 0.27 -8.11
C LYS A 276 -1.71 -0.89 -7.19
N LEU A 277 -2.64 -1.73 -6.73
CA LEU A 277 -2.31 -2.89 -5.89
C LEU A 277 -1.47 -3.90 -6.66
N THR A 278 -1.83 -4.19 -7.90
CA THR A 278 -1.12 -5.12 -8.77
C THR A 278 0.31 -4.63 -9.05
N HIS A 279 0.45 -3.33 -9.37
CA HIS A 279 1.75 -2.69 -9.53
C HIS A 279 2.61 -2.80 -8.25
N THR A 280 2.01 -2.53 -7.09
CA THR A 280 2.70 -2.67 -5.79
C THR A 280 3.12 -4.13 -5.53
N SER A 281 2.32 -5.11 -5.94
CA SER A 281 2.66 -6.52 -5.82
C SER A 281 3.82 -6.90 -6.73
N THR A 282 3.87 -6.36 -7.95
CA THR A 282 5.01 -6.52 -8.86
C THR A 282 6.31 -5.98 -8.24
N LEU A 283 6.25 -4.78 -7.66
CA LEU A 283 7.41 -4.22 -6.95
C LEU A 283 7.92 -5.12 -5.81
N ARG A 284 7.03 -5.87 -5.16
CA ARG A 284 7.43 -6.85 -4.13
C ARG A 284 8.19 -8.03 -4.75
N LEU A 285 7.79 -8.48 -5.94
CA LEU A 285 8.51 -9.55 -6.66
C LEU A 285 9.94 -9.13 -6.99
N TYR A 286 10.14 -7.91 -7.47
CA TYR A 286 11.50 -7.39 -7.76
C TYR A 286 12.40 -7.32 -6.52
N ARG A 287 11.82 -7.25 -5.33
CA ARG A 287 12.55 -7.20 -4.07
C ARG A 287 12.86 -8.57 -3.48
N LEU A 288 12.44 -9.64 -4.13
CA LEU A 288 12.78 -11.00 -3.69
C LEU A 288 14.28 -11.24 -3.87
N PRO A 289 14.89 -12.05 -3.00
CA PRO A 289 16.28 -12.46 -3.15
C PRO A 289 16.54 -13.05 -4.54
N ARG A 290 17.72 -12.83 -5.10
CA ARG A 290 18.10 -13.37 -6.42
C ARG A 290 17.93 -14.88 -6.51
N MET A 291 18.09 -15.58 -5.40
CA MET A 291 17.90 -17.04 -5.28
C MET A 291 16.42 -17.47 -5.25
N SER A 292 15.48 -16.52 -5.24
CA SER A 292 14.05 -16.84 -5.24
C SER A 292 13.68 -17.61 -6.51
N GLN A 293 13.02 -18.75 -6.34
CA GLN A 293 12.52 -19.56 -7.44
C GLN A 293 11.54 -18.79 -8.33
N LEU A 294 10.79 -17.83 -7.78
CA LEU A 294 9.86 -17.01 -8.55
C LEU A 294 10.61 -16.12 -9.56
N LEU A 295 11.69 -15.47 -9.12
CA LEU A 295 12.52 -14.66 -10.02
C LEU A 295 13.20 -15.50 -11.09
N ARG A 296 13.70 -16.68 -10.74
CA ARG A 296 14.30 -17.63 -11.66
C ARG A 296 13.33 -18.09 -12.76
N ARG A 297 12.03 -18.24 -12.43
CA ARG A 297 11.00 -18.58 -13.42
C ARG A 297 10.67 -17.46 -14.39
N LEU A 298 10.97 -16.22 -14.05
CA LEU A 298 10.76 -15.09 -14.93
C LEU A 298 11.85 -14.90 -16.00
N GLY A 299 13.00 -15.55 -15.83
CA GLY A 299 14.12 -15.48 -16.76
C GLY A 299 15.18 -14.43 -16.41
N PRO A 300 16.31 -14.43 -17.13
CA PRO A 300 17.47 -13.59 -16.82
C PRO A 300 17.21 -12.09 -16.91
N ASP A 301 16.26 -11.63 -17.71
CA ASP A 301 15.89 -10.21 -17.84
C ASP A 301 15.38 -9.61 -16.53
N TRP A 302 15.05 -10.46 -15.56
CA TRP A 302 14.50 -10.06 -14.26
C TRP A 302 15.53 -9.96 -13.15
N TYR A 303 16.69 -10.53 -13.35
CA TYR A 303 17.82 -10.40 -12.45
C TYR A 303 19.11 -10.25 -13.27
N SER A 304 19.94 -9.27 -12.95
CA SER A 304 21.27 -9.22 -13.52
C SER A 304 22.08 -10.40 -12.98
N PRO A 305 22.66 -11.27 -13.83
CA PRO A 305 23.57 -12.29 -13.36
C PRO A 305 24.75 -11.61 -12.67
N CYS A 306 25.13 -12.08 -11.46
CA CYS A 306 26.41 -11.70 -10.90
C CYS A 306 27.53 -12.24 -11.78
N PRO A 307 28.62 -11.47 -12.03
CA PRO A 307 29.83 -12.03 -12.58
C PRO A 307 30.29 -13.19 -11.66
N GLY A 308 30.28 -14.41 -12.17
CA GLY A 308 30.57 -15.62 -11.41
C GLY A 308 29.39 -16.52 -11.05
N ASP A 309 28.15 -16.10 -11.26
CA ASP A 309 27.03 -17.02 -11.30
C ASP A 309 27.12 -17.83 -12.59
N ASN A 310 27.92 -18.90 -12.57
CA ASN A 310 27.71 -20.00 -13.50
C ASN A 310 26.24 -20.38 -13.36
N ALA A 311 25.50 -20.14 -14.43
CA ALA A 311 24.08 -20.38 -14.50
C ALA A 311 23.79 -21.75 -13.89
N LEU A 312 23.34 -21.78 -12.65
CA LEU A 312 22.65 -22.95 -12.13
C LEU A 312 21.47 -23.08 -13.06
N ALA A 313 21.63 -23.96 -14.05
CA ALA A 313 20.67 -24.21 -15.09
C ALA A 313 19.29 -24.27 -14.44
N VAL A 314 18.42 -23.37 -14.83
CA VAL A 314 16.99 -23.52 -14.60
C VAL A 314 16.72 -24.94 -15.12
N PRO A 315 16.20 -25.87 -14.34
CA PRO A 315 15.88 -27.17 -14.86
C PRO A 315 15.05 -26.96 -16.12
N ASP A 316 15.48 -27.48 -17.25
CA ASP A 316 14.85 -27.40 -18.59
C ASP A 316 13.45 -28.01 -18.66
N HIS A 317 12.81 -28.23 -17.52
CA HIS A 317 11.54 -28.91 -17.36
C HIS A 317 10.29 -28.02 -17.36
N LEU A 318 10.43 -26.76 -17.77
CA LEU A 318 9.27 -26.11 -18.37
C LEU A 318 9.15 -26.68 -19.78
N PRO A 319 8.05 -27.35 -20.14
CA PRO A 319 7.89 -27.94 -21.46
C PRO A 319 8.20 -26.89 -22.51
N SER A 320 9.13 -27.23 -23.42
CA SER A 320 9.52 -26.38 -24.52
C SER A 320 8.27 -25.90 -25.23
N ARG A 321 8.09 -24.58 -25.26
CA ARG A 321 6.89 -23.94 -25.77
C ARG A 321 6.76 -24.18 -27.27
N GLY A 322 5.86 -25.07 -27.66
CA GLY A 322 5.42 -25.17 -29.05
C GLY A 322 4.90 -23.81 -29.54
N LYS A 323 5.04 -23.52 -30.82
CA LYS A 323 4.77 -22.23 -31.50
C LYS A 323 3.29 -21.73 -31.46
N SER A 324 2.47 -22.07 -30.48
CA SER A 324 1.11 -21.54 -30.35
C SER A 324 1.15 -20.14 -29.71
N LYS A 325 0.29 -19.23 -30.14
CA LYS A 325 0.09 -17.88 -29.55
C LYS A 325 -0.12 -18.00 -28.03
N GLN A 326 0.95 -17.94 -27.26
CA GLN A 326 0.91 -18.14 -25.84
C GLN A 326 0.54 -16.83 -25.15
N HIS A 327 -0.57 -16.84 -24.42
CA HIS A 327 -0.85 -15.77 -23.47
C HIS A 327 0.20 -15.81 -22.37
N PRO A 328 0.74 -14.65 -21.96
CA PRO A 328 1.70 -14.59 -20.87
C PRO A 328 1.07 -15.15 -19.60
N THR A 329 1.85 -15.84 -18.78
CA THR A 329 1.43 -16.24 -17.44
C THR A 329 1.06 -14.97 -16.61
N VAL A 330 0.28 -15.14 -15.55
CA VAL A 330 -0.05 -14.02 -14.66
C VAL A 330 1.21 -13.37 -14.11
N LEU A 331 2.24 -14.17 -13.80
CA LEU A 331 3.52 -13.68 -13.30
C LEU A 331 4.26 -12.84 -14.37
N GLU A 332 4.33 -13.30 -15.60
CA GLU A 332 4.93 -12.54 -16.73
C GLU A 332 4.13 -11.27 -17.05
N ALA A 333 2.79 -11.34 -16.99
CA ALA A 333 1.94 -10.18 -17.21
C ALA A 333 2.11 -9.12 -16.09
N LEU A 334 2.31 -9.55 -14.85
CA LEU A 334 2.66 -8.67 -13.74
C LEU A 334 4.04 -8.06 -13.97
N ALA A 335 4.98 -8.89 -14.37
CA ALA A 335 6.34 -8.50 -14.59
C ALA A 335 6.45 -7.35 -15.60
N ARG A 336 5.84 -7.48 -16.74
CA ARG A 336 5.87 -6.48 -17.83
C ARG A 336 5.28 -5.11 -17.45
N ARG A 337 4.63 -4.97 -16.29
CA ARG A 337 3.98 -3.72 -15.87
C ARG A 337 4.91 -2.71 -15.21
N VAL A 338 6.04 -3.19 -14.72
CA VAL A 338 7.02 -2.33 -14.02
C VAL A 338 8.36 -2.53 -14.70
N PRO A 339 9.05 -1.46 -15.12
CA PRO A 339 10.40 -1.55 -15.64
C PRO A 339 11.33 -2.23 -14.63
N SER A 340 12.25 -3.05 -15.12
CA SER A 340 13.16 -3.89 -14.30
C SER A 340 14.25 -3.11 -13.53
N HIS A 341 14.25 -1.79 -13.58
CA HIS A 341 15.31 -0.91 -13.13
C HIS A 341 15.29 -0.60 -11.63
N GLY A 342 14.99 -1.56 -10.78
CA GLY A 342 15.08 -1.37 -9.33
C GLY A 342 16.30 -2.11 -8.75
N PRO A 343 16.96 -1.57 -7.70
CA PRO A 343 18.05 -2.26 -7.04
C PRO A 343 17.55 -3.59 -6.49
N LYS A 344 18.17 -4.65 -6.90
CA LYS A 344 17.92 -5.98 -6.33
C LYS A 344 18.50 -5.99 -4.92
N VAL A 345 17.68 -6.46 -4.02
CA VAL A 345 18.02 -6.53 -2.60
C VAL A 345 18.92 -7.73 -2.37
N ASP A 346 20.13 -7.48 -1.93
CA ASP A 346 20.99 -8.53 -1.38
C ASP A 346 20.68 -8.70 0.11
N TRP A 347 19.98 -9.80 0.45
CA TRP A 347 19.57 -10.10 1.82
C TRP A 347 20.70 -10.68 2.68
N THR A 348 21.87 -10.91 2.09
CA THR A 348 22.99 -11.58 2.77
C THR A 348 23.89 -10.63 3.54
N VAL A 349 23.61 -9.32 3.54
CA VAL A 349 24.57 -8.31 4.03
C VAL A 349 24.80 -8.39 5.54
N ILE A 350 23.78 -8.64 6.36
CA ILE A 350 23.92 -8.80 7.81
C ILE A 350 22.86 -9.78 8.32
N ALA A 351 23.28 -10.86 8.91
CA ALA A 351 22.36 -11.79 9.56
C ALA A 351 21.64 -11.11 10.74
N PRO A 352 20.36 -11.41 10.98
CA PRO A 352 19.59 -10.75 12.04
C PRO A 352 20.18 -10.88 13.45
N TRP A 353 21.03 -11.88 13.67
CA TRP A 353 21.70 -12.19 14.93
C TRP A 353 23.15 -11.72 14.99
N GLU A 354 23.71 -11.25 13.89
CA GLU A 354 25.03 -10.62 13.90
C GLU A 354 24.91 -9.17 14.36
N ILE A 355 25.76 -8.83 15.33
CA ILE A 355 25.94 -7.43 15.72
C ILE A 355 27.02 -6.87 14.80
N PRO A 356 26.71 -5.88 13.96
CA PRO A 356 27.71 -5.28 13.08
C PRO A 356 28.85 -4.70 13.89
N ILE A 357 30.08 -4.83 13.40
CA ILE A 357 31.30 -4.32 14.04
C ILE A 357 31.14 -2.84 14.42
N TRP A 358 30.49 -2.06 13.57
CA TRP A 358 30.29 -0.62 13.77
C TRP A 358 29.15 -0.27 14.75
N ALA A 359 28.33 -1.23 15.19
CA ALA A 359 27.15 -0.93 16.02
C ALA A 359 27.50 -0.31 17.37
N ALA A 360 28.65 -0.69 17.94
CA ALA A 360 29.14 -0.12 19.21
C ALA A 360 29.83 1.25 19.01
N GLN A 361 30.39 1.51 17.82
CA GLN A 361 31.14 2.72 17.52
C GLN A 361 30.26 3.81 16.86
N THR A 362 29.01 3.52 16.49
CA THR A 362 28.08 4.51 15.99
C THR A 362 26.99 4.81 17.01
N SER A 363 26.81 6.08 17.31
CA SER A 363 25.73 6.56 18.17
C SER A 363 24.79 7.48 17.40
N HIS A 364 23.56 7.56 17.86
CA HIS A 364 22.58 8.51 17.34
C HIS A 364 22.18 9.49 18.44
N TRP A 365 22.19 10.75 18.09
CA TRP A 365 21.75 11.79 18.99
C TRP A 365 20.48 12.46 18.46
N GLY A 366 19.39 12.35 19.21
CA GLY A 366 18.13 13.04 18.95
C GLY A 366 17.93 14.15 19.97
N VAL A 367 18.10 15.41 19.60
CA VAL A 367 17.66 16.55 20.40
C VAL A 367 16.30 17.00 19.88
N THR A 368 15.40 17.33 20.77
CA THR A 368 14.01 17.68 20.45
C THR A 368 13.82 19.19 20.20
N ASN A 369 14.70 20.03 20.72
CA ASN A 369 14.61 21.48 20.56
C ASN A 369 15.51 21.98 19.40
N PRO A 370 14.96 22.57 18.31
CA PRO A 370 15.74 23.03 17.18
C PRO A 370 16.74 24.14 17.51
N ALA A 371 16.39 25.13 18.37
CA ALA A 371 17.27 26.23 18.71
C ALA A 371 18.52 25.76 19.47
N ALA A 372 18.34 24.99 20.55
CA ALA A 372 19.46 24.38 21.29
C ALA A 372 20.34 23.48 20.40
N ARG A 373 19.76 22.99 19.30
CA ARG A 373 20.46 22.15 18.34
C ARG A 373 21.43 22.94 17.49
N VAL A 374 21.03 24.12 17.03
CA VAL A 374 21.87 25.03 16.25
C VAL A 374 23.10 25.43 17.07
N GLU A 375 22.90 25.88 18.30
CA GLU A 375 23.98 26.26 19.21
C GLU A 375 24.97 25.11 19.45
N TRP A 376 24.45 23.91 19.65
CA TRP A 376 25.31 22.72 19.86
C TRP A 376 26.12 22.36 18.60
N VAL A 377 25.52 22.42 17.41
CA VAL A 377 26.25 22.17 16.15
C VAL A 377 27.32 23.22 15.93
N GLN A 378 27.02 24.49 16.19
CA GLN A 378 28.01 25.57 16.11
C GLN A 378 29.19 25.33 17.07
N SER A 379 28.91 24.99 18.33
CA SER A 379 29.96 24.67 19.31
C SER A 379 30.83 23.50 18.88
N LEU A 380 30.28 22.49 18.21
CA LEU A 380 31.08 21.37 17.69
C LEU A 380 31.95 21.77 16.50
N VAL A 381 31.47 22.65 15.63
CA VAL A 381 32.30 23.21 14.55
C VAL A 381 33.47 24.02 15.15
N ASP A 382 33.18 24.85 16.13
CA ASP A 382 34.19 25.68 16.80
C ASP A 382 35.25 24.82 17.55
N ILE A 383 34.79 23.77 18.22
CA ILE A 383 35.71 22.76 18.86
C ILE A 383 36.47 22.02 17.78
N GLY A 384 35.84 21.65 16.67
CA GLY A 384 36.47 20.96 15.53
C GLY A 384 37.63 21.72 14.92
N LEU A 385 37.55 23.06 14.94
CA LEU A 385 38.63 23.94 14.47
C LEU A 385 39.91 23.81 15.32
N HIS A 386 39.79 23.39 16.58
CA HIS A 386 40.90 23.38 17.57
C HIS A 386 41.30 21.99 18.09
N SER A 387 40.49 20.96 17.97
CA SER A 387 40.63 19.71 18.72
C SER A 387 40.69 18.39 17.95
N GLY A 388 40.96 18.40 16.66
CA GLY A 388 41.07 17.15 15.89
C GLY A 388 39.75 16.34 15.73
N VAL A 389 38.64 16.96 15.93
CA VAL A 389 37.30 16.43 15.57
C VAL A 389 37.03 16.72 14.09
N GLU A 390 36.36 15.78 13.40
CA GLU A 390 35.88 16.01 12.05
C GLU A 390 34.34 16.14 12.04
N VAL A 391 33.87 17.15 11.35
CA VAL A 391 32.44 17.42 11.22
C VAL A 391 32.04 17.35 9.77
N ILE A 392 31.09 16.50 9.44
CA ILE A 392 30.61 16.27 8.08
C ILE A 392 29.16 16.68 7.97
N PHE A 393 28.87 17.55 7.03
CA PHE A 393 27.51 17.95 6.65
C PHE A 393 27.08 17.23 5.38
N THR A 394 25.90 16.62 5.42
CA THR A 394 25.28 16.01 4.25
C THR A 394 24.04 16.78 3.87
N ALA A 395 23.94 17.19 2.61
CA ALA A 395 22.75 17.82 2.07
C ALA A 395 22.20 17.09 0.84
N ALA A 396 20.92 17.28 0.60
CA ALA A 396 20.20 16.69 -0.51
C ALA A 396 19.14 17.65 -1.03
N LYS A 397 19.00 17.70 -2.36
CA LYS A 397 17.98 18.49 -3.03
C LYS A 397 17.35 17.71 -4.16
N VAL A 398 16.03 17.80 -4.30
CA VAL A 398 15.31 17.30 -5.48
C VAL A 398 14.70 18.48 -6.21
N THR A 399 15.03 18.60 -7.49
CA THR A 399 14.54 19.68 -8.35
C THR A 399 13.75 19.05 -9.49
N GLY A 400 12.54 19.56 -9.78
CA GLY A 400 11.77 19.14 -10.94
C GLY A 400 12.33 19.76 -12.21
N ARG A 401 12.61 18.95 -13.22
CA ARG A 401 13.13 19.38 -14.53
C ARG A 401 12.22 18.90 -15.65
N ASP A 402 12.02 19.75 -16.65
CA ASP A 402 11.42 19.38 -17.91
C ASP A 402 12.55 18.93 -18.85
N LEU A 403 12.70 17.62 -19.04
CA LEU A 403 13.81 17.04 -19.81
C LEU A 403 13.59 17.06 -21.33
N GLU A 404 12.38 17.29 -21.82
CA GLU A 404 12.08 17.16 -23.24
C GLU A 404 11.04 18.19 -23.76
N GLY A 405 10.77 19.28 -23.05
CA GLY A 405 9.69 20.18 -23.44
C GLY A 405 8.28 19.59 -23.33
N THR A 406 8.17 18.44 -22.62
CA THR A 406 6.91 17.70 -22.45
C THR A 406 5.99 18.29 -21.36
N ARG A 407 6.43 19.34 -20.67
CA ARG A 407 5.79 19.91 -19.47
C ARG A 407 5.70 18.96 -18.27
N GLU A 408 6.29 17.77 -18.35
CA GLU A 408 6.35 16.84 -17.24
C GLU A 408 7.67 17.05 -16.49
N LEU A 409 7.56 17.54 -15.24
CA LEU A 409 8.72 17.76 -14.39
C LEU A 409 9.21 16.44 -13.81
N ILE A 410 10.36 15.98 -14.27
CA ILE A 410 11.02 14.79 -13.73
C ILE A 410 11.89 15.22 -12.54
N PRO A 411 11.71 14.60 -11.34
CA PRO A 411 12.51 14.94 -10.17
C PRO A 411 13.95 14.44 -10.31
N VAL A 412 14.91 15.33 -10.30
CA VAL A 412 16.35 15.03 -10.31
C VAL A 412 16.92 15.27 -8.93
N GLY A 413 17.65 14.29 -8.39
CA GLY A 413 18.26 14.35 -7.08
C GLY A 413 19.72 14.79 -7.13
N GLY A 414 20.10 15.77 -6.32
CA GLY A 414 21.47 16.17 -6.07
C GLY A 414 21.84 15.96 -4.61
N ALA A 415 23.02 15.40 -4.36
CA ALA A 415 23.57 15.14 -3.04
C ALA A 415 24.96 15.77 -2.88
N SER A 416 25.27 16.18 -1.68
CA SER A 416 26.60 16.71 -1.35
C SER A 416 27.08 16.26 0.02
N VAL A 417 28.39 16.29 0.18
CA VAL A 417 29.10 16.08 1.43
C VAL A 417 30.12 17.18 1.59
N VAL A 418 30.15 17.80 2.73
CA VAL A 418 31.14 18.83 3.13
C VAL A 418 31.79 18.38 4.41
N SER A 419 33.10 18.17 4.41
CA SER A 419 33.87 17.77 5.58
C SER A 419 34.76 18.92 6.05
N GLN A 420 34.64 19.24 7.33
CA GLN A 420 35.43 20.27 8.02
C GLN A 420 36.33 19.61 9.06
N ARG A 421 37.65 19.77 8.91
CA ARG A 421 38.64 19.31 9.88
C ARG A 421 39.67 20.39 10.14
N GLY A 422 39.71 20.89 11.34
CA GLY A 422 40.61 21.99 11.71
C GLY A 422 40.23 23.30 11.00
N SER A 423 41.18 24.26 10.95
CA SER A 423 41.05 25.57 10.35
C SER A 423 41.18 25.60 8.81
N ASN A 424 41.39 24.43 8.20
CA ASN A 424 41.53 24.33 6.72
C ASN A 424 40.20 24.57 6.01
N ASP A 425 40.30 24.92 4.74
CA ASP A 425 39.11 25.01 3.90
C ASP A 425 38.38 23.65 3.87
N PRO A 426 37.03 23.64 3.90
CA PRO A 426 36.27 22.41 3.93
C PRO A 426 36.44 21.62 2.63
N SER A 427 36.67 20.33 2.74
CA SER A 427 36.65 19.42 1.61
C SER A 427 35.21 19.17 1.15
N THR A 428 34.98 19.24 -0.15
CA THR A 428 33.64 19.18 -0.72
C THR A 428 33.49 18.12 -1.79
N TRP A 429 32.33 17.48 -1.82
CA TRP A 429 31.94 16.52 -2.86
C TRP A 429 30.48 16.72 -3.22
N LYS A 430 30.16 16.58 -4.50
CA LYS A 430 28.78 16.60 -4.99
C LYS A 430 28.53 15.50 -6.00
N TRP A 431 27.29 15.01 -6.02
CA TRP A 431 26.84 13.96 -6.96
C TRP A 431 25.41 14.20 -7.38
N THR A 432 25.12 13.96 -8.66
CA THR A 432 23.75 13.80 -9.11
C THR A 432 23.31 12.34 -8.89
N MET A 433 22.11 12.13 -8.36
CA MET A 433 21.54 10.80 -8.17
C MET A 433 20.73 10.33 -9.38
N GLY A 434 20.55 11.20 -10.37
CA GLY A 434 19.73 10.93 -11.55
C GLY A 434 18.26 11.26 -11.34
N SER A 435 17.45 10.90 -12.34
CA SER A 435 16.01 11.14 -12.33
C SER A 435 15.26 10.15 -11.43
N GLU A 436 14.05 10.55 -11.03
CA GLU A 436 13.10 9.66 -10.35
C GLU A 436 13.46 9.31 -8.88
N ALA A 437 14.09 10.22 -8.16
CA ALA A 437 14.41 10.08 -6.74
C ALA A 437 13.45 10.88 -5.84
N THR A 438 13.19 10.37 -4.63
CA THR A 438 12.52 11.17 -3.59
C THR A 438 13.56 11.92 -2.76
N GLN A 439 13.16 13.03 -2.11
CA GLN A 439 14.04 13.75 -1.18
C GLN A 439 14.64 12.82 -0.11
N PHE A 440 13.85 11.85 0.38
CA PHE A 440 14.31 10.85 1.33
C PHE A 440 15.43 9.95 0.75
N ASP A 441 15.31 9.54 -0.51
CA ASP A 441 16.30 8.67 -1.16
C ASP A 441 17.62 9.41 -1.35
N VAL A 442 17.54 10.70 -1.73
CA VAL A 442 18.73 11.54 -1.94
C VAL A 442 19.44 11.81 -0.60
N ASN A 443 18.70 12.03 0.50
CA ASN A 443 19.29 12.15 1.84
C ASN A 443 19.98 10.84 2.28
N ALA A 444 19.36 9.69 2.04
CA ALA A 444 19.99 8.39 2.34
C ALA A 444 21.22 8.13 1.48
N PHE A 445 21.20 8.57 0.22
CA PHE A 445 22.36 8.51 -0.68
C PHE A 445 23.51 9.41 -0.19
N ALA A 446 23.21 10.66 0.20
CA ALA A 446 24.20 11.57 0.74
C ALA A 446 24.89 11.02 2.00
N LEU A 447 24.12 10.40 2.91
CA LEU A 447 24.66 9.73 4.09
C LEU A 447 25.56 8.54 3.72
N ALA A 448 25.16 7.73 2.73
CA ALA A 448 25.99 6.63 2.24
C ALA A 448 27.30 7.16 1.63
N LYS A 449 27.21 8.23 0.86
CA LYS A 449 28.38 8.90 0.26
C LYS A 449 29.33 9.48 1.31
N ALA A 450 28.82 10.05 2.39
CA ALA A 450 29.66 10.56 3.48
C ALA A 450 30.56 9.47 4.06
N VAL A 451 30.03 8.27 4.27
CA VAL A 451 30.84 7.16 4.80
C VAL A 451 31.75 6.55 3.72
N GLU A 452 31.34 6.52 2.45
CA GLU A 452 32.21 6.13 1.34
C GLU A 452 33.41 7.08 1.22
N VAL A 453 33.19 8.38 1.35
CA VAL A 453 34.26 9.40 1.38
C VAL A 453 35.20 9.15 2.56
N LEU A 454 34.67 8.96 3.79
CA LEU A 454 35.50 8.61 4.95
C LEU A 454 36.36 7.38 4.69
N ALA A 455 35.76 6.31 4.21
CA ALA A 455 36.46 5.07 3.93
C ALA A 455 37.58 5.24 2.88
N SER A 456 37.37 6.10 1.87
CA SER A 456 38.38 6.39 0.85
C SER A 456 39.44 7.35 1.35
N THR A 457 39.10 8.39 2.09
CA THR A 457 40.02 9.38 2.62
C THR A 457 41.04 8.76 3.59
N TYR A 458 40.59 7.83 4.41
CA TYR A 458 41.41 7.19 5.43
C TYR A 458 41.92 5.80 5.03
N ALA A 459 41.73 5.38 3.78
CA ALA A 459 42.22 4.08 3.29
C ALA A 459 43.74 3.97 3.18
N ALA A 460 44.47 5.07 2.98
CA ALA A 460 45.88 5.12 2.60
C ALA A 460 46.85 5.38 3.82
N GLY A 461 46.52 4.90 5.01
CA GLY A 461 47.38 5.09 6.18
C GLY A 461 47.26 6.46 6.86
N VAL A 462 46.35 7.30 6.43
CA VAL A 462 46.02 8.54 7.12
C VAL A 462 45.16 8.24 8.34
N MET A 463 45.59 8.72 9.51
CA MET A 463 44.85 8.47 10.76
C MET A 463 43.60 9.37 10.85
N PRO A 464 42.43 8.78 11.02
CA PRO A 464 41.20 9.56 11.28
C PRO A 464 41.21 10.18 12.68
N PRO A 465 40.47 11.24 12.93
CA PRO A 465 40.27 11.75 14.28
C PRO A 465 39.47 10.74 15.12
N PRO A 466 39.60 10.80 16.45
CA PRO A 466 38.96 9.83 17.37
C PRO A 466 37.40 9.93 17.32
N VAL A 467 36.88 11.10 16.95
CA VAL A 467 35.42 11.34 16.86
C VAL A 467 35.09 12.04 15.56
N ILE A 468 34.10 11.50 14.85
CA ILE A 468 33.57 12.03 13.59
C ILE A 468 32.06 12.24 13.75
N TYR A 469 31.59 13.45 13.48
CA TYR A 469 30.16 13.78 13.45
C TYR A 469 29.66 13.82 12.01
N ILE A 470 28.55 13.16 11.72
CA ILE A 470 27.88 13.22 10.43
C ILE A 470 26.47 13.80 10.63
N PHE A 471 26.25 14.97 10.08
CA PHE A 471 24.97 15.68 10.16
C PHE A 471 24.11 15.48 8.91
N SER A 472 22.80 15.39 9.12
CA SER A 472 21.81 15.43 8.06
C SER A 472 20.58 16.21 8.50
N THR A 473 19.94 16.90 7.56
CA THR A 473 18.69 17.64 7.79
C THR A 473 17.44 16.74 7.82
N ASP A 474 17.55 15.47 7.44
CA ASP A 474 16.43 14.50 7.43
C ASP A 474 16.60 13.42 8.52
N ASN A 475 15.90 13.61 9.63
CA ASN A 475 15.89 12.63 10.73
C ASN A 475 15.30 11.27 10.30
N SER A 476 14.38 11.25 9.33
CA SER A 476 13.79 9.99 8.83
C SER A 476 14.82 9.17 8.06
N ALA A 477 15.68 9.82 7.29
CA ALA A 477 16.80 9.17 6.59
C ALA A 477 17.85 8.65 7.59
N LEU A 478 18.20 9.44 8.61
CA LEU A 478 19.11 9.01 9.69
C LEU A 478 18.60 7.77 10.43
N GLN A 479 17.33 7.75 10.80
CA GLN A 479 16.72 6.59 11.46
C GLN A 479 16.68 5.35 10.56
N ALA A 480 16.40 5.53 9.28
CA ALA A 480 16.33 4.43 8.33
C ALA A 480 17.72 3.87 7.99
N ILE A 481 18.72 4.73 7.80
CA ILE A 481 20.07 4.32 7.41
C ILE A 481 20.75 3.50 8.50
N ARG A 482 20.51 3.82 9.76
CA ARG A 482 21.04 3.06 10.91
C ARG A 482 20.50 1.64 11.01
N ASN A 483 19.34 1.38 10.47
CA ASN A 483 18.73 0.05 10.54
C ASN A 483 19.13 -0.76 9.30
N PRO A 484 20.03 -1.75 9.43
CA PRO A 484 20.47 -2.57 8.30
C PRO A 484 19.35 -3.40 7.68
N ARG A 485 18.22 -3.50 8.37
CA ARG A 485 17.00 -4.19 7.93
C ARG A 485 15.97 -3.24 7.31
N SER A 486 16.31 -1.96 7.22
CA SER A 486 15.37 -0.96 6.66
C SER A 486 15.07 -1.29 5.20
N ILE A 487 13.79 -1.47 4.93
CA ILE A 487 13.27 -1.66 3.58
C ILE A 487 13.20 -0.33 2.81
N LYS A 488 13.21 0.79 3.53
CA LYS A 488 13.23 2.13 2.95
C LYS A 488 14.65 2.47 2.53
N ALA A 489 14.82 3.05 1.34
CA ALA A 489 16.13 3.40 0.76
C ALA A 489 17.18 2.27 0.81
N HIS A 490 16.75 1.05 0.59
CA HIS A 490 17.51 -0.17 0.89
C HIS A 490 18.90 -0.23 0.25
N ALA A 491 19.04 0.17 -1.02
CA ALA A 491 20.34 0.19 -1.70
C ALA A 491 21.34 1.12 -0.99
N HIS A 492 20.88 2.29 -0.56
CA HIS A 492 21.73 3.26 0.14
C HIS A 492 22.07 2.80 1.55
N CYS A 493 21.13 2.13 2.24
CA CYS A 493 21.43 1.50 3.52
C CYS A 493 22.53 0.44 3.39
N ILE A 494 22.46 -0.43 2.36
CA ILE A 494 23.48 -1.44 2.11
C ILE A 494 24.84 -0.79 1.82
N ARG A 495 24.87 0.23 0.98
CA ARG A 495 26.11 0.98 0.69
C ARG A 495 26.72 1.57 1.94
N PHE A 496 25.91 2.25 2.75
CA PHE A 496 26.29 2.83 4.01
C PHE A 496 26.92 1.78 4.96
N HIS A 497 26.25 0.65 5.15
CA HIS A 497 26.74 -0.40 6.05
C HIS A 497 27.99 -1.09 5.53
N LYS A 498 28.11 -1.31 4.22
CA LYS A 498 29.33 -1.84 3.62
C LYS A 498 30.51 -0.88 3.83
N ALA A 499 30.31 0.41 3.57
CA ALA A 499 31.34 1.42 3.75
C ALA A 499 31.77 1.54 5.23
N LEU A 500 30.81 1.53 6.18
CA LEU A 500 31.11 1.48 7.62
C LEU A 500 31.90 0.23 8.00
N THR A 501 31.52 -0.93 7.51
CA THR A 501 32.25 -2.17 7.79
C THR A 501 33.68 -2.07 7.29
N THR A 502 33.89 -1.60 6.06
CA THR A 502 35.23 -1.39 5.50
C THR A 502 36.03 -0.40 6.35
N PHE A 503 35.47 0.72 6.75
CA PHE A 503 36.12 1.73 7.58
C PHE A 503 36.55 1.16 8.95
N PHE A 504 35.66 0.45 9.64
CA PHE A 504 35.94 -0.08 10.98
C PHE A 504 36.79 -1.35 11.00
N LEU A 505 37.04 -1.99 9.87
CA LEU A 505 38.04 -3.06 9.79
C LEU A 505 39.47 -2.54 10.10
N THR A 506 39.74 -1.30 9.68
CA THR A 506 41.04 -0.65 9.86
C THR A 506 41.09 0.33 11.03
N HIS A 507 39.96 0.96 11.38
CA HIS A 507 39.89 2.06 12.37
C HIS A 507 38.91 1.75 13.50
N ARG A 508 39.22 0.74 14.31
CA ARG A 508 38.34 0.23 15.38
C ARG A 508 38.08 1.18 16.53
N ASP A 509 39.01 2.11 16.78
CA ASP A 509 38.97 3.02 17.93
C ASP A 509 38.25 4.35 17.63
N VAL A 510 37.84 4.55 16.40
CA VAL A 510 37.09 5.76 15.97
C VAL A 510 35.62 5.67 16.36
N ARG A 511 35.07 6.78 16.78
CA ARG A 511 33.65 6.90 17.12
C ARG A 511 32.92 7.77 16.08
N ILE A 512 31.91 7.23 15.39
CA ILE A 512 31.08 7.98 14.45
C ILE A 512 29.72 8.30 15.09
N ILE A 513 29.36 9.59 15.09
CA ILE A 513 28.11 10.09 15.67
C ILE A 513 27.23 10.61 14.53
N LEU A 514 26.11 9.93 14.32
CA LEU A 514 25.09 10.36 13.34
C LEU A 514 24.09 11.28 14.03
N ALA A 515 23.95 12.51 13.55
CA ALA A 515 23.12 13.47 14.22
C ALA A 515 22.22 14.27 13.24
N TRP A 516 21.02 14.60 13.70
CA TRP A 516 20.15 15.49 12.98
C TRP A 516 20.56 16.95 13.23
N SER A 517 20.68 17.73 12.17
CA SER A 517 20.81 19.18 12.21
C SER A 517 19.63 19.83 11.50
N PRO A 518 18.91 20.76 12.13
CA PRO A 518 17.96 21.58 11.37
C PRO A 518 18.73 22.41 10.33
N LYS A 519 18.08 22.70 9.21
CA LYS A 519 18.65 23.58 8.20
C LYS A 519 19.03 24.92 8.85
N ASN A 520 20.27 25.30 8.73
CA ASN A 520 20.79 26.55 9.32
C ASN A 520 21.59 27.33 8.29
N ASP A 521 21.09 28.49 7.89
CA ASP A 521 21.74 29.36 6.92
C ASP A 521 22.93 30.15 7.53
N GLU A 522 23.14 30.10 8.84
CA GLU A 522 24.26 30.74 9.54
C GLU A 522 25.54 29.90 9.55
N LEU A 523 25.40 28.57 9.42
CA LEU A 523 26.54 27.66 9.34
C LEU A 523 27.11 27.58 7.93
N ARG A 524 28.29 28.19 7.70
CA ARG A 524 28.94 28.22 6.37
C ARG A 524 29.04 26.84 5.70
N SER A 525 29.41 25.81 6.42
CA SER A 525 29.59 24.46 5.87
C SER A 525 28.24 23.78 5.57
N ASP A 526 27.18 24.04 6.33
CA ASP A 526 25.82 23.52 6.03
C ASP A 526 25.23 24.25 4.82
N LEU A 527 25.39 25.58 4.75
CA LEU A 527 24.99 26.38 3.59
C LEU A 527 25.70 25.94 2.31
N LEU A 528 27.02 25.70 2.40
CA LEU A 528 27.83 25.21 1.27
C LEU A 528 27.33 23.81 0.83
N ALA A 529 27.06 22.91 1.76
CA ALA A 529 26.48 21.60 1.44
C ALA A 529 25.13 21.74 0.72
N CYS A 530 24.25 22.60 1.21
CA CYS A 530 22.96 22.85 0.58
C CYS A 530 23.10 23.43 -0.84
N THR A 531 24.04 24.34 -1.05
CA THR A 531 24.31 24.94 -2.37
C THR A 531 24.84 23.90 -3.35
N LEU A 532 25.82 23.11 -2.96
CA LEU A 532 26.38 22.03 -3.79
C LEU A 532 25.34 20.96 -4.15
N ALA A 533 24.45 20.60 -3.21
CA ALA A 533 23.36 19.68 -3.49
C ALA A 533 22.36 20.27 -4.50
N ALA A 534 22.10 21.58 -4.41
CA ALA A 534 21.23 22.26 -5.37
C ALA A 534 21.86 22.31 -6.78
N GLU A 535 23.15 22.62 -6.88
CA GLU A 535 23.91 22.54 -8.14
C GLU A 535 23.88 21.14 -8.75
N ALA A 536 24.21 20.12 -7.94
CA ALA A 536 24.19 18.73 -8.37
C ALA A 536 22.81 18.28 -8.89
N SER A 537 21.71 18.82 -8.32
CA SER A 537 20.36 18.55 -8.82
C SER A 537 20.05 19.20 -10.17
N GLN A 538 20.91 20.12 -10.64
CA GLN A 538 20.80 20.75 -11.94
C GLN A 538 21.71 20.09 -12.99
N GLU A 539 22.64 19.23 -12.61
CA GLU A 539 23.54 18.51 -13.50
C GLU A 539 22.81 17.31 -14.12
N PHE A 540 23.20 16.94 -15.33
CA PHE A 540 22.74 15.68 -15.94
C PHE A 540 23.50 14.51 -15.33
N PRO A 541 22.83 13.39 -15.03
CA PRO A 541 23.53 12.19 -14.61
C PRO A 541 24.47 11.70 -15.74
N PRO A 542 25.66 11.20 -15.40
CA PRO A 542 26.54 10.57 -16.38
C PRO A 542 25.82 9.45 -17.13
N GLU A 543 26.07 9.30 -18.42
CA GLU A 543 25.57 8.17 -19.23
C GLU A 543 25.96 6.83 -18.56
N GLY A 544 24.99 5.93 -18.42
CA GLY A 544 25.20 4.62 -17.80
C GLY A 544 25.03 4.56 -16.29
N MET A 545 24.70 5.68 -15.63
CA MET A 545 24.30 5.64 -14.22
C MET A 545 22.84 5.18 -14.13
N ASP A 546 22.64 3.89 -13.87
CA ASP A 546 21.29 3.37 -13.55
C ASP A 546 20.72 4.13 -12.36
N SER A 547 19.64 4.86 -12.61
CA SER A 547 18.90 5.55 -11.54
C SER A 547 18.35 4.49 -10.60
N VAL A 548 18.89 4.41 -9.39
CA VAL A 548 18.44 3.50 -8.36
C VAL A 548 17.11 3.99 -7.79
N GLN A 549 16.01 3.55 -8.38
CA GLN A 549 14.68 3.92 -7.93
C GLN A 549 14.34 3.21 -6.61
N SER A 550 13.96 3.99 -5.60
CA SER A 550 13.51 3.39 -4.34
C SER A 550 12.11 2.78 -4.45
N ALA A 551 11.84 1.80 -3.59
CA ALA A 551 10.49 1.27 -3.45
C ALA A 551 9.46 2.32 -3.00
N ALA A 552 9.90 3.37 -2.32
CA ALA A 552 9.05 4.49 -1.91
C ALA A 552 8.65 5.34 -3.11
N TYR A 553 9.62 5.68 -3.96
CA TYR A 553 9.39 6.38 -5.22
C TYR A 553 8.42 5.60 -6.13
N GLN A 554 8.69 4.32 -6.38
CA GLN A 554 7.86 3.47 -7.23
C GLN A 554 6.42 3.33 -6.71
N LYS A 555 6.22 3.24 -5.39
CA LYS A 555 4.87 3.27 -4.80
C LYS A 555 4.18 4.63 -4.99
N GLY A 556 4.93 5.71 -4.89
CA GLY A 556 4.46 7.06 -5.21
C GLY A 556 4.01 7.17 -6.66
N ARG A 557 4.84 6.72 -7.60
CA ARG A 557 4.52 6.69 -9.04
C ARG A 557 3.32 5.80 -9.35
N ALA A 558 3.21 4.62 -8.73
CA ALA A 558 2.02 3.75 -8.90
C ALA A 558 0.74 4.47 -8.49
N LYS A 559 0.80 5.27 -7.42
CA LYS A 559 -0.32 6.10 -6.99
C LYS A 559 -0.60 7.24 -7.97
N ALA A 560 0.42 7.95 -8.43
CA ALA A 560 0.29 9.04 -9.39
C ALA A 560 -0.32 8.54 -10.72
N ARG A 561 0.22 7.46 -11.27
CA ARG A 561 -0.31 6.80 -12.49
C ARG A 561 -1.78 6.40 -12.37
N ALA A 562 -2.19 5.92 -11.20
CA ALA A 562 -3.60 5.57 -10.97
C ALA A 562 -4.52 6.81 -11.06
N PHE A 563 -4.06 7.97 -10.55
CA PHE A 563 -4.80 9.23 -10.70
C PHE A 563 -4.77 9.78 -12.13
N GLU A 564 -3.64 9.71 -12.82
CA GLU A 564 -3.50 10.12 -14.23
C GLU A 564 -4.41 9.28 -15.15
N GLN A 565 -4.49 7.97 -14.90
CA GLN A 565 -5.40 7.09 -15.64
C GLN A 565 -6.87 7.46 -15.37
N TRP A 566 -7.20 7.74 -14.10
CA TRP A 566 -8.55 8.19 -13.74
C TRP A 566 -8.89 9.53 -14.39
N GLU A 567 -7.97 10.48 -14.39
CA GLU A 567 -8.13 11.77 -15.05
C GLU A 567 -8.36 11.61 -16.56
N ARG A 568 -7.54 10.79 -17.24
CA ARG A 568 -7.71 10.52 -18.68
C ARG A 568 -9.07 9.89 -18.99
N GLN A 569 -9.49 8.91 -18.18
CA GLN A 569 -10.80 8.27 -18.34
C GLN A 569 -11.95 9.26 -18.11
N TYR A 570 -11.85 10.11 -17.10
CA TYR A 570 -12.82 11.14 -16.80
C TYR A 570 -12.96 12.13 -17.97
N ARG A 571 -11.85 12.63 -18.51
CA ARG A 571 -11.85 13.53 -19.68
C ARG A 571 -12.45 12.86 -20.92
N HIS A 572 -12.10 11.61 -21.16
CA HIS A 572 -12.65 10.85 -22.29
C HIS A 572 -14.15 10.64 -22.18
N ASN A 573 -14.65 10.24 -21.02
CA ASN A 573 -16.08 10.06 -20.79
C ASN A 573 -16.84 11.37 -20.97
N ARG A 574 -16.29 12.48 -20.47
CA ARG A 574 -16.90 13.80 -20.61
C ARG A 574 -16.97 14.28 -22.07
N MET A 575 -15.91 14.09 -22.85
CA MET A 575 -15.92 14.40 -24.28
C MET A 575 -16.98 13.59 -25.04
N GLN A 576 -17.14 12.30 -24.68
CA GLN A 576 -18.18 11.46 -25.30
C GLN A 576 -19.61 11.92 -24.95
N GLU A 577 -19.84 12.41 -23.75
CA GLU A 577 -21.13 12.96 -23.34
C GLU A 577 -21.41 14.29 -24.03
N GLU A 578 -20.45 15.17 -24.14
CA GLU A 578 -20.55 16.44 -24.88
C GLU A 578 -20.79 16.18 -26.38
N PHE A 579 -20.15 15.18 -26.98
CA PHE A 579 -20.34 14.79 -28.36
C PHE A 579 -21.74 14.21 -28.60
N ARG A 580 -22.29 13.40 -27.71
CA ARG A 580 -23.65 12.86 -27.80
C ARG A 580 -24.73 13.94 -27.69
N THR A 581 -24.50 14.94 -26.84
CA THR A 581 -25.46 16.06 -26.66
C THR A 581 -25.47 17.03 -27.85
N THR A 582 -24.35 17.21 -28.52
CA THR A 582 -24.24 18.12 -29.66
C THR A 582 -24.64 17.47 -31.01
N TRP A 583 -24.37 16.20 -31.18
CA TRP A 583 -24.57 15.52 -32.49
C TRP A 583 -26.00 15.07 -32.76
N LEU A 584 -26.82 14.83 -31.75
CA LEU A 584 -28.18 14.35 -31.91
C LEU A 584 -29.24 15.45 -31.97
N GLY A 585 -28.92 16.74 -31.86
CA GLY A 585 -29.82 17.88 -32.03
C GLY A 585 -31.11 17.86 -31.20
N THR A 586 -31.36 16.81 -30.48
CA THR A 586 -32.44 16.62 -29.54
C THR A 586 -31.91 16.69 -28.15
N VAL A 587 -32.40 17.63 -27.34
CA VAL A 587 -32.21 17.67 -25.89
C VAL A 587 -32.83 16.40 -25.32
N ILE A 588 -32.13 15.28 -25.47
CA ILE A 588 -32.45 14.06 -24.76
C ILE A 588 -31.99 14.29 -23.33
N ALA A 589 -32.95 14.65 -22.50
CA ALA A 589 -32.84 14.87 -21.07
C ALA A 589 -31.58 15.68 -20.66
N PRO A 590 -31.69 16.72 -19.84
CA PRO A 590 -30.51 17.42 -19.34
C PRO A 590 -29.53 16.38 -18.84
N PRO A 591 -28.23 16.55 -19.11
CA PRO A 591 -27.23 15.60 -18.66
C PRO A 591 -27.57 15.20 -17.23
N ARG A 592 -27.63 13.91 -16.93
CA ARG A 592 -28.09 13.35 -15.64
C ARG A 592 -27.36 13.92 -14.41
N PHE A 593 -26.55 14.96 -14.60
CA PHE A 593 -25.58 15.41 -13.64
C PHE A 593 -25.57 16.94 -13.53
N CYS A 594 -26.41 17.47 -12.64
CA CYS A 594 -26.35 18.89 -12.24
C CYS A 594 -25.12 19.22 -11.36
N TYR A 595 -24.14 18.34 -11.25
CA TYR A 595 -22.94 18.59 -10.47
C TYR A 595 -21.83 19.35 -11.21
N GLN A 596 -22.07 19.82 -12.42
CA GLN A 596 -21.14 20.70 -13.17
C GLN A 596 -20.67 21.90 -12.36
N HIS A 597 -21.51 22.38 -11.43
CA HIS A 597 -21.14 23.46 -10.53
C HIS A 597 -20.15 23.04 -9.42
N ALA A 598 -20.20 21.78 -8.99
CA ALA A 598 -19.33 21.26 -7.96
C ALA A 598 -18.01 20.70 -8.49
N ILE A 599 -18.02 20.17 -9.73
CA ILE A 599 -16.88 19.47 -10.32
C ILE A 599 -16.64 20.03 -11.72
N SER A 600 -15.79 21.05 -11.84
CA SER A 600 -15.33 21.56 -13.13
C SER A 600 -14.00 20.93 -13.56
N ASP A 601 -13.17 20.56 -12.61
CA ASP A 601 -11.82 20.07 -12.86
C ASP A 601 -11.74 18.54 -12.79
N PRO A 602 -10.86 17.93 -13.58
CA PRO A 602 -10.65 16.49 -13.53
C PRO A 602 -10.11 16.04 -12.18
N PRO A 603 -10.27 14.75 -11.81
CA PRO A 603 -9.70 14.19 -10.60
C PRO A 603 -8.19 14.41 -10.57
N SER A 604 -7.67 14.95 -9.50
CA SER A 604 -6.25 15.21 -9.35
C SER A 604 -5.67 14.53 -8.10
N ILE A 605 -4.35 14.56 -7.99
CA ILE A 605 -3.66 14.09 -6.78
C ILE A 605 -3.97 14.98 -5.56
N HIS A 606 -4.47 16.20 -5.78
CA HIS A 606 -4.87 17.11 -4.73
C HIS A 606 -6.31 16.85 -4.28
N HIS A 607 -6.64 17.23 -3.06
CA HIS A 607 -8.00 17.09 -2.54
C HIS A 607 -8.94 18.12 -3.14
N HIS A 608 -10.16 17.70 -3.47
CA HIS A 608 -11.22 18.62 -3.85
C HIS A 608 -11.45 19.67 -2.75
N PRO A 609 -11.63 20.97 -3.07
CA PRO A 609 -11.77 22.01 -2.06
C PRO A 609 -12.88 21.76 -1.03
N LEU A 610 -14.06 21.34 -1.49
CA LEU A 610 -15.16 20.97 -0.61
C LEU A 610 -14.79 19.83 0.35
N TRP A 611 -14.08 18.80 -0.11
CA TRP A 611 -13.61 17.71 0.75
C TRP A 611 -12.60 18.22 1.79
N LYS A 612 -11.65 19.03 1.34
CA LYS A 612 -10.61 19.59 2.20
C LYS A 612 -11.22 20.38 3.36
N GLU A 613 -12.20 21.23 3.07
CA GLU A 613 -12.87 22.04 4.09
C GLU A 613 -13.81 21.17 4.96
N ALA A 614 -14.62 20.30 4.37
CA ALA A 614 -15.55 19.40 5.10
C ALA A 614 -14.83 18.45 6.08
N THR A 615 -13.57 18.12 5.82
CA THR A 615 -12.76 17.26 6.71
C THR A 615 -11.78 18.06 7.57
N SER A 616 -11.87 19.39 7.59
CA SER A 616 -11.00 20.26 8.38
C SER A 616 -11.22 20.05 9.89
N LEU A 617 -10.15 20.26 10.66
CA LEU A 617 -10.15 20.14 12.11
C LEU A 617 -10.04 21.52 12.76
N THR A 618 -10.54 21.66 13.96
CA THR A 618 -10.38 22.87 14.78
C THR A 618 -8.88 23.18 15.00
N LYS A 619 -8.57 24.45 15.29
CA LYS A 619 -7.19 24.85 15.64
C LYS A 619 -6.72 24.04 16.87
N LYS A 620 -5.43 23.75 16.92
CA LYS A 620 -4.85 23.00 18.04
C LYS A 620 -4.82 23.89 19.28
N VAL A 621 -5.47 23.42 20.33
CA VAL A 621 -5.40 24.00 21.67
C VAL A 621 -4.52 23.09 22.53
N ALA A 622 -3.67 23.66 23.38
CA ALA A 622 -2.78 22.89 24.24
C ALA A 622 -3.62 21.96 25.15
N GLY A 623 -3.22 20.69 25.23
CA GLY A 623 -3.91 19.67 26.03
C GLY A 623 -5.20 19.08 25.43
N GLN A 624 -5.70 19.60 24.31
CA GLN A 624 -6.95 19.11 23.71
C GLN A 624 -6.71 18.40 22.38
N ARG A 625 -7.47 17.33 22.10
CA ARG A 625 -7.50 16.70 20.77
C ARG A 625 -8.28 17.58 19.79
N ARG A 626 -7.73 17.72 18.56
CA ARG A 626 -8.45 18.41 17.49
C ARG A 626 -9.77 17.71 17.19
N LYS A 627 -10.85 18.49 17.05
CA LYS A 627 -12.20 17.99 16.69
C LYS A 627 -12.51 18.36 15.22
N PRO A 628 -13.43 17.65 14.56
CA PRO A 628 -13.97 18.10 13.27
C PRO A 628 -14.58 19.50 13.42
N LYS A 629 -14.31 20.38 12.46
CA LYS A 629 -14.81 21.76 12.44
C LYS A 629 -16.32 21.80 12.22
N TYR A 630 -16.85 20.86 11.42
CA TYR A 630 -18.26 20.78 11.05
C TYR A 630 -18.88 19.45 11.48
N THR A 631 -20.20 19.46 11.73
CA THR A 631 -20.95 18.26 12.09
C THR A 631 -21.06 17.30 10.90
N ARG A 632 -21.38 16.04 11.18
CA ARG A 632 -21.65 15.03 10.13
C ARG A 632 -22.83 15.46 9.26
N CYS A 633 -23.89 15.97 9.85
CA CYS A 633 -25.07 16.48 9.16
C CYS A 633 -24.70 17.58 8.15
N THR A 634 -24.00 18.62 8.61
CA THR A 634 -23.59 19.74 7.75
C THR A 634 -22.76 19.29 6.55
N THR A 635 -21.77 18.43 6.78
CA THR A 635 -20.88 17.96 5.72
C THR A 635 -21.59 17.02 4.74
N SER A 636 -22.47 16.13 5.21
CA SER A 636 -23.29 15.28 4.36
C SER A 636 -24.25 16.09 3.49
N THR A 637 -24.93 17.07 4.08
CA THR A 637 -25.84 17.96 3.33
C THR A 637 -25.09 18.72 2.23
N ALA A 638 -23.87 19.20 2.48
CA ALA A 638 -23.07 19.87 1.46
C ALA A 638 -22.76 18.95 0.27
N LEU A 639 -22.40 17.69 0.52
CA LEU A 639 -22.14 16.72 -0.54
C LEU A 639 -23.43 16.29 -1.27
N GLN A 640 -24.52 16.14 -0.54
CA GLN A 640 -25.84 15.84 -1.12
C GLN A 640 -26.29 16.98 -2.08
N LEU A 641 -26.12 18.23 -1.66
CA LEU A 641 -26.41 19.40 -2.51
C LEU A 641 -25.46 19.50 -3.72
N ALA A 642 -24.18 19.17 -3.53
CA ALA A 642 -23.18 19.18 -4.60
C ALA A 642 -23.55 18.21 -5.75
N VAL A 643 -24.25 17.12 -5.45
CA VAL A 643 -24.68 16.12 -6.44
C VAL A 643 -26.19 16.20 -6.76
N ASP A 644 -26.87 17.22 -6.28
CA ASP A 644 -28.32 17.45 -6.42
C ASP A 644 -29.19 16.26 -5.94
N HIS A 645 -28.73 15.60 -4.88
CA HIS A 645 -29.44 14.52 -4.19
C HIS A 645 -29.50 14.84 -2.69
N ALA A 646 -30.20 15.92 -2.36
CA ALA A 646 -30.45 16.40 -0.99
C ALA A 646 -31.97 16.43 -0.71
N PHE A 647 -32.38 16.76 0.51
CA PHE A 647 -33.78 17.01 0.88
C PHE A 647 -34.28 18.30 0.22
N THR A 648 -34.48 18.26 -1.10
CA THR A 648 -34.92 19.38 -1.92
C THR A 648 -36.17 19.02 -2.71
N GLY A 649 -36.95 20.02 -3.15
CA GLY A 649 -38.10 19.78 -4.00
C GLY A 649 -37.73 19.23 -5.39
N SER A 650 -36.55 19.60 -5.91
CA SER A 650 -36.03 19.04 -7.16
C SER A 650 -35.74 17.53 -7.03
N TYR A 651 -35.25 17.09 -5.88
CA TYR A 651 -35.07 15.67 -5.58
C TYR A 651 -36.41 14.95 -5.43
N ALA A 652 -37.33 15.49 -4.61
CA ALA A 652 -38.64 14.91 -4.38
C ALA A 652 -39.41 14.75 -5.71
N ARG A 653 -39.43 15.76 -6.56
CA ARG A 653 -40.07 15.71 -7.88
C ARG A 653 -39.53 14.58 -8.79
N ARG A 654 -38.27 14.27 -8.69
CA ARG A 654 -37.64 13.20 -9.54
C ARG A 654 -37.81 11.80 -8.97
N PHE A 655 -37.72 11.64 -7.66
CA PHE A 655 -37.63 10.31 -7.01
C PHE A 655 -38.85 9.95 -6.19
N ARG A 656 -39.70 10.93 -5.88
CA ARG A 656 -40.97 10.78 -5.14
C ARG A 656 -42.12 11.53 -5.86
N PRO A 657 -42.40 11.18 -7.14
CA PRO A 657 -43.40 11.89 -7.94
C PRO A 657 -44.83 11.73 -7.40
N ALA A 658 -45.06 10.72 -6.55
CA ALA A 658 -46.37 10.51 -5.88
C ALA A 658 -46.62 11.48 -4.73
N ASP A 659 -45.58 12.16 -4.22
CA ASP A 659 -45.74 13.16 -3.16
C ASP A 659 -46.58 14.35 -3.70
N PRO A 660 -47.42 14.99 -2.85
CA PRO A 660 -48.17 16.17 -3.25
C PRO A 660 -47.27 17.24 -3.85
N PRO A 661 -47.67 17.86 -5.00
CA PRO A 661 -46.86 18.87 -5.72
C PRO A 661 -46.39 20.02 -4.83
N GLU A 662 -47.15 20.35 -3.80
CA GLU A 662 -46.83 21.39 -2.81
C GLU A 662 -45.53 21.08 -2.00
N THR A 663 -45.21 19.81 -1.80
CA THR A 663 -43.98 19.37 -1.11
C THR A 663 -42.71 19.65 -1.91
N HIS A 664 -42.85 19.87 -3.21
CA HIS A 664 -41.76 20.23 -4.11
C HIS A 664 -41.43 21.72 -4.10
N LEU A 665 -42.35 22.53 -3.61
CA LEU A 665 -42.23 23.99 -3.59
C LEU A 665 -41.52 24.47 -2.31
N CYS A 666 -40.97 25.67 -2.38
CA CYS A 666 -40.41 26.32 -1.22
C CYS A 666 -41.52 27.01 -0.39
N VAL A 667 -41.40 26.96 0.92
CA VAL A 667 -42.32 27.68 1.84
C VAL A 667 -42.34 29.20 1.59
N CYS A 668 -41.33 29.75 0.92
CA CYS A 668 -41.27 31.18 0.60
C CYS A 668 -42.15 31.61 -0.55
N GLY A 669 -42.76 30.65 -1.29
CA GLY A 669 -43.63 30.96 -2.43
C GLY A 669 -43.67 29.79 -3.46
N PRO A 670 -44.40 29.95 -4.55
CA PRO A 670 -44.60 28.89 -5.56
C PRO A 670 -43.35 28.70 -6.44
N VAL A 671 -42.22 28.51 -5.82
CA VAL A 671 -40.91 28.33 -6.47
C VAL A 671 -40.37 26.95 -6.11
N LEU A 672 -39.81 26.22 -7.09
CA LEU A 672 -39.20 24.92 -6.85
C LEU A 672 -38.05 25.04 -5.84
N ARG A 673 -38.09 24.22 -4.81
CA ARG A 673 -37.05 24.17 -3.75
C ARG A 673 -35.82 23.39 -4.25
N ASP A 674 -35.09 23.95 -5.19
CA ASP A 674 -33.85 23.38 -5.69
C ASP A 674 -32.59 23.92 -4.99
N PRO A 675 -31.40 23.34 -5.19
CA PRO A 675 -30.17 23.84 -4.59
C PRO A 675 -29.85 25.29 -4.93
N ALA A 676 -30.15 25.73 -6.16
CA ALA A 676 -29.88 27.10 -6.58
C ALA A 676 -30.75 28.09 -5.80
N HIS A 677 -32.05 27.80 -5.70
CA HIS A 677 -32.97 28.62 -4.92
C HIS A 677 -32.55 28.69 -3.44
N LEU A 678 -32.32 27.53 -2.82
CA LEU A 678 -31.96 27.46 -1.39
C LEU A 678 -30.67 28.20 -1.05
N LEU A 679 -29.63 28.01 -1.85
CA LEU A 679 -28.30 28.53 -1.56
C LEU A 679 -28.13 30.00 -1.96
N THR A 680 -28.85 30.49 -3.00
CA THR A 680 -28.56 31.78 -3.56
C THR A 680 -29.74 32.77 -3.58
N LYS A 681 -30.99 32.31 -3.53
CA LYS A 681 -32.17 33.15 -3.83
C LYS A 681 -33.23 33.18 -2.74
N CYS A 682 -33.40 32.11 -1.94
CA CYS A 682 -34.51 31.98 -1.00
C CYS A 682 -34.54 33.13 0.02
N PRO A 683 -35.62 33.93 0.12
CA PRO A 683 -35.70 35.06 1.06
C PRO A 683 -35.65 34.62 2.50
N LEU A 684 -36.16 33.44 2.85
CA LEU A 684 -36.17 32.90 4.22
C LEU A 684 -34.76 32.73 4.81
N PHE A 685 -33.77 32.56 3.97
CA PHE A 685 -32.37 32.37 4.38
C PHE A 685 -31.48 33.56 4.00
N HIS A 686 -32.05 34.74 3.83
CA HIS A 686 -31.31 35.93 3.45
C HIS A 686 -30.24 36.29 4.51
N GLN A 687 -30.66 36.40 5.78
CA GLN A 687 -29.76 36.76 6.87
C GLN A 687 -28.62 35.75 7.02
N GLN A 688 -28.92 34.44 6.95
CA GLN A 688 -27.90 33.39 7.05
C GLN A 688 -26.88 33.45 5.90
N ARG A 689 -27.30 33.89 4.69
CA ARG A 689 -26.36 34.12 3.58
C ARG A 689 -25.48 35.35 3.82
N VAL A 690 -26.01 36.39 4.44
CA VAL A 690 -25.21 37.56 4.86
C VAL A 690 -24.19 37.14 5.91
N ASP A 691 -24.62 36.45 6.96
CA ASP A 691 -23.78 35.96 8.06
C ASP A 691 -22.67 35.03 7.57
N ALA A 692 -22.97 34.18 6.59
CA ALA A 692 -22.00 33.28 5.94
C ALA A 692 -21.14 33.96 4.85
N VAL A 693 -21.32 35.27 4.64
CA VAL A 693 -20.61 36.07 3.60
C VAL A 693 -20.82 35.50 2.19
N ILE A 694 -21.96 34.91 1.91
CA ILE A 694 -22.37 34.45 0.56
C ILE A 694 -22.84 35.65 -0.26
N ILE A 695 -23.44 36.65 0.40
CA ILE A 695 -23.81 37.93 -0.21
C ILE A 695 -22.78 38.98 0.25
N THR A 696 -22.11 39.59 -0.71
CA THR A 696 -21.12 40.66 -0.49
C THR A 696 -21.37 41.81 -1.45
N ASN A 697 -21.47 43.05 -0.97
CA ASN A 697 -21.63 44.26 -1.80
C ASN A 697 -22.70 44.07 -2.91
N HIS A 698 -23.88 43.61 -2.53
CA HIS A 698 -25.04 43.34 -3.43
C HIS A 698 -24.83 42.21 -4.48
N ARG A 699 -23.73 41.46 -4.39
CA ARG A 699 -23.49 40.28 -5.26
C ARG A 699 -23.58 38.99 -4.45
N THR A 700 -24.36 38.03 -4.99
CA THR A 700 -24.46 36.67 -4.41
C THR A 700 -23.48 35.76 -5.13
N LEU A 701 -22.74 34.95 -4.36
CA LEU A 701 -21.84 33.94 -4.93
C LEU A 701 -22.62 32.90 -5.74
N SER A 702 -22.09 32.52 -6.88
CA SER A 702 -22.65 31.44 -7.70
C SER A 702 -22.46 30.06 -7.02
N LEU A 703 -23.26 29.07 -7.42
CA LEU A 703 -23.08 27.69 -6.93
C LEU A 703 -21.66 27.18 -7.14
N ARG A 704 -21.07 27.46 -8.30
CA ARG A 704 -19.69 27.07 -8.62
C ARG A 704 -18.70 27.66 -7.61
N GLN A 705 -18.81 28.95 -7.31
CA GLN A 705 -17.96 29.61 -6.33
C GLN A 705 -18.13 29.00 -4.92
N LEU A 706 -19.38 28.68 -4.51
CA LEU A 706 -19.65 28.08 -3.23
C LEU A 706 -19.03 26.68 -3.08
N PHE A 707 -19.08 25.84 -4.09
CA PHE A 707 -18.56 24.48 -4.01
C PHE A 707 -17.05 24.38 -4.25
N GLN A 708 -16.46 25.26 -5.03
CA GLN A 708 -15.07 25.17 -5.46
C GLN A 708 -14.15 26.21 -4.84
N SER A 709 -14.57 27.48 -4.79
CA SER A 709 -13.71 28.56 -4.33
C SER A 709 -13.91 28.91 -2.85
N HIS A 710 -15.16 28.80 -2.36
CA HIS A 710 -15.53 29.22 -1.01
C HIS A 710 -16.35 28.16 -0.25
N PRO A 711 -15.87 26.88 -0.16
CA PRO A 711 -16.60 25.84 0.53
C PRO A 711 -16.80 26.12 2.03
N GLU A 712 -15.93 26.92 2.64
CA GLU A 712 -16.05 27.39 4.04
C GLU A 712 -17.33 28.19 4.27
N ARG A 713 -17.72 29.03 3.32
CA ARG A 713 -18.94 29.86 3.39
C ARG A 713 -20.20 29.00 3.23
N LEU A 714 -20.16 28.05 2.30
CA LEU A 714 -21.22 27.06 2.14
C LEU A 714 -21.45 26.27 3.43
N LEU A 715 -20.39 25.74 4.03
CA LEU A 715 -20.49 24.94 5.23
C LEU A 715 -20.93 25.78 6.45
N ALA A 716 -20.50 27.02 6.54
CA ALA A 716 -20.99 27.96 7.57
C ALA A 716 -22.49 28.21 7.42
N PHE A 717 -22.96 28.45 6.20
CA PHE A 717 -24.38 28.63 5.89
C PHE A 717 -25.22 27.37 6.28
N LEU A 718 -24.75 26.20 5.96
CA LEU A 718 -25.43 24.93 6.25
C LEU A 718 -25.42 24.53 7.75
N GLN A 719 -24.74 25.26 8.61
CA GLN A 719 -24.86 25.09 10.06
C GLN A 719 -26.18 25.66 10.59
N ALA A 720 -26.81 26.59 9.85
CA ALA A 720 -28.10 27.12 10.24
C ALA A 720 -29.21 26.03 10.19
N PRO A 721 -30.17 26.05 11.11
CA PRO A 721 -31.25 25.07 11.14
C PRO A 721 -32.18 25.19 9.93
N GLY A 722 -32.77 24.06 9.49
CA GLY A 722 -33.83 24.02 8.48
C GLY A 722 -33.37 24.01 7.02
N ILE A 723 -32.08 24.20 6.71
CA ILE A 723 -31.59 24.24 5.32
C ILE A 723 -31.37 22.80 4.83
N ALA A 724 -32.12 22.43 3.77
CA ALA A 724 -32.03 21.13 3.10
C ALA A 724 -32.06 19.92 4.06
N ARG A 725 -32.81 20.03 5.15
CA ARG A 725 -33.04 18.97 6.12
C ARG A 725 -34.43 18.35 5.93
N PRO A 726 -34.65 17.10 6.39
CA PRO A 726 -35.98 16.52 6.37
C PRO A 726 -36.98 17.38 7.14
N PRO A 727 -38.24 17.44 6.72
CA PRO A 727 -39.30 18.11 7.44
C PRO A 727 -39.40 17.55 8.87
N PRO A 728 -39.77 18.40 9.88
CA PRO A 728 -39.80 17.97 11.29
C PRO A 728 -40.81 16.86 11.61
N ASN A 729 -41.79 16.63 10.74
CA ASN A 729 -42.88 15.65 10.95
C ASN A 729 -42.66 14.30 10.22
N THR A 730 -41.63 14.14 9.44
CA THR A 730 -41.27 12.84 8.90
C THR A 730 -40.35 12.13 9.87
N SER A 731 -40.77 10.96 10.37
CA SER A 731 -39.88 10.14 11.17
C SER A 731 -38.62 9.91 10.31
N GLN A 732 -37.47 10.27 10.84
CA GLN A 732 -36.18 10.07 10.13
C GLN A 732 -35.98 8.60 9.79
N GLN A 733 -36.70 7.70 10.43
CA GLN A 733 -36.78 6.28 10.16
C GLN A 733 -37.49 5.96 8.84
N GLU A 734 -38.59 6.60 8.49
CA GLU A 734 -39.32 6.32 7.22
C GLU A 734 -38.49 6.64 5.97
N TRP A 735 -37.66 7.71 6.01
CA TRP A 735 -36.77 8.04 4.90
C TRP A 735 -35.57 7.11 4.79
N VAL A 736 -35.19 6.44 5.88
CA VAL A 736 -34.07 5.52 5.96
C VAL A 736 -34.53 4.07 5.80
N GLU A 737 -35.73 3.73 6.31
CA GLU A 737 -36.30 2.38 6.27
C GLU A 737 -36.89 2.01 4.91
N GLU A 738 -37.53 2.94 4.17
CA GLU A 738 -37.88 2.71 2.75
C GLU A 738 -36.64 2.44 1.87
N GLU A 739 -35.45 2.92 2.26
CA GLU A 739 -34.19 2.57 1.60
C GLU A 739 -33.65 1.20 2.03
N ALA A 740 -34.09 0.66 3.17
CA ALA A 740 -33.61 -0.64 3.67
C ALA A 740 -34.46 -1.82 3.18
N ASP A 741 -35.73 -1.60 2.91
CA ASP A 741 -36.73 -2.67 2.74
C ASP A 741 -36.99 -3.07 1.26
N THR A 742 -36.45 -2.37 0.27
CA THR A 742 -36.49 -2.86 -1.10
C THR A 742 -35.42 -3.92 -1.28
N GLY A 743 -35.84 -5.15 -0.99
CA GLY A 743 -35.09 -6.36 -1.08
C GLY A 743 -34.31 -6.50 -2.38
N ILE A 744 -33.11 -7.00 -2.21
CA ILE A 744 -32.38 -7.66 -3.28
C ILE A 744 -32.76 -9.13 -3.18
N GLY A 745 -33.62 -9.58 -4.10
CA GLY A 745 -33.71 -10.97 -4.49
C GLY A 745 -32.44 -11.36 -5.27
#